data_6641d949dab62f8bd7e2ba146ae227d7
#
_entry.id   6641d949dab62f8bd7e2ba146ae227d7
#
_cell.length_a   1.000
_cell.length_b   1.000
_cell.length_c   1.000
_cell.angle_alpha   90.00
_cell.angle_beta   90.00
_cell.angle_gamma   90.00
#
_symmetry.space_group_name_H-M   'P 1'
#
loop_
_entity.id
_entity.type
_entity.pdbx_description
1 polymer ?
#
loop_
_entity_poly.entity_id
_entity_poly.type
_entity_poly.pdbx_seq_one_letter_code
_entity_poly.pdbx_strand_id
1 'polypeptide(L)'
;MELNQNTEKLDNYRKRAAELVGKMTLEEKVAQTLYQAPAVERLNIKAYNWWNEALHGVARAGTATVFPQAIGLAATFDEDLLEQVGDAVSTEARAKFNMQQEGKDTDIYKGLTFWSPNVNIFRDPRWGRGHETFGEDPYLTSRLGVRYIEGLQGHDENYLKAAACAKHFAVHSGPEAVRHEFDAEVTEQDLRETYLPAFEACVKEGKVEAVMGAYNRTNGVPCCGNKRLLIDILRKEWGFSGHVTSDCWAIRDFHEGHHVTGTAIESVAMAMNNGCDLNCGTLFGFLVQAVRQGLVKEERLDEAVTNLFMARMKLGVFDKKEENPYDKIPYLAADSREMKKLNEAVARRTVVLLKNKEHILPLDKNKIKTVGVIGPNADSRRALVGNYEGTASRYITVLEGIEDYVGDDVRVLYSEGCHLYKDRTSNLAQENDRMSEVLGVCKESDVVVAVLGLDAGIEGEEGDAGNEYGSGDKPDLNLPGLQEEILEAAVSCGKPVILVLLSGSALAVNWADEHVDAIVQGWYPGARGGAAIADILFGEANPEGKLPVTFYRTTEELPDFEDYSMQGRTYRYMEQEALYPFGYGLSYTEYAYQNVRFLEQEPVVSEGVTIGLSVKNTGKMDGTETVQVYVKAEHSKMPHGQLKKIVKLPLCAGEEKEINIRLESEAFMLYDENGEKILPSGHFEIFVGGMQPDSRSEKLTGKTVESLML
;
A
#
# COMPACT_ATOMS: atom_id res chain seq x y z
N MET A 1 28.28 14.45 15.93
CA MET A 1 29.23 14.29 14.80
C MET A 1 28.49 13.95 13.51
N GLU A 2 27.56 13.00 13.52
CA GLU A 2 26.76 12.59 12.34
C GLU A 2 25.86 13.69 11.73
N LEU A 3 25.20 14.50 12.55
CA LEU A 3 24.39 15.63 12.07
C LEU A 3 25.19 16.65 11.26
N ASN A 4 26.46 16.93 11.65
CA ASN A 4 27.32 17.88 10.92
C ASN A 4 27.78 17.29 9.57
N GLN A 5 28.10 15.98 9.50
CA GLN A 5 28.57 15.34 8.27
C GLN A 5 27.46 15.27 7.21
N ASN A 6 26.21 14.98 7.64
CA ASN A 6 25.07 14.92 6.72
C ASN A 6 24.72 16.30 6.14
N THR A 7 24.84 17.36 6.94
CA THR A 7 24.62 18.75 6.49
C THR A 7 25.69 19.19 5.49
N GLU A 8 26.97 18.95 5.76
CA GLU A 8 28.08 19.30 4.85
C GLU A 8 27.95 18.61 3.48
N LYS A 9 27.41 17.38 3.47
CA LYS A 9 27.23 16.59 2.27
C LYS A 9 26.05 17.08 1.42
N LEU A 10 24.90 17.37 2.04
CA LEU A 10 23.77 17.97 1.36
C LEU A 10 24.14 19.33 0.76
N ASP A 11 24.94 20.13 1.47
CA ASP A 11 25.46 21.39 1.00
C ASP A 11 26.40 21.23 -0.21
N ASN A 12 27.21 20.16 -0.23
CA ASN A 12 28.06 19.85 -1.38
C ASN A 12 27.24 19.48 -2.62
N TYR A 13 26.21 18.61 -2.48
CA TYR A 13 25.31 18.28 -3.59
C TYR A 13 24.59 19.54 -4.10
N ARG A 14 24.07 20.36 -3.21
CA ARG A 14 23.40 21.64 -3.56
C ARG A 14 24.32 22.58 -4.31
N LYS A 15 25.57 22.73 -3.86
CA LYS A 15 26.57 23.58 -4.51
C LYS A 15 26.90 23.05 -5.92
N ARG A 16 27.18 21.76 -6.07
CA ARG A 16 27.44 21.13 -7.37
C ARG A 16 26.27 21.29 -8.34
N ALA A 17 25.05 21.08 -7.85
CA ALA A 17 23.82 21.24 -8.62
C ALA A 17 23.64 22.69 -9.09
N ALA A 18 23.74 23.65 -8.17
CA ALA A 18 23.61 25.08 -8.47
C ALA A 18 24.66 25.59 -9.47
N GLU A 19 25.92 25.12 -9.36
CA GLU A 19 26.98 25.43 -10.33
C GLU A 19 26.67 24.91 -11.73
N LEU A 20 26.00 23.77 -11.83
CA LEU A 20 25.59 23.18 -13.09
C LEU A 20 24.40 23.93 -13.70
N VAL A 21 23.39 24.21 -12.87
CA VAL A 21 22.18 24.98 -13.23
C VAL A 21 22.55 26.40 -13.71
N GLY A 22 23.49 27.07 -13.04
CA GLY A 22 23.98 28.41 -13.44
C GLY A 22 24.64 28.47 -14.82
N LYS A 23 24.97 27.33 -15.43
CA LYS A 23 25.52 27.23 -16.80
C LYS A 23 24.44 27.00 -17.85
N MET A 24 23.19 26.75 -17.45
CA MET A 24 22.08 26.44 -18.37
C MET A 24 21.43 27.70 -18.90
N THR A 25 20.90 27.62 -20.11
CA THR A 25 19.97 28.64 -20.63
C THR A 25 18.59 28.47 -19.98
N LEU A 26 17.74 29.48 -20.11
CA LEU A 26 16.37 29.41 -19.63
C LEU A 26 15.60 28.21 -20.20
N GLU A 27 15.74 27.97 -21.51
CA GLU A 27 15.09 26.86 -22.19
C GLU A 27 15.60 25.49 -21.70
N GLU A 28 16.90 25.39 -21.45
CA GLU A 28 17.49 24.15 -20.89
C GLU A 28 17.01 23.90 -19.47
N LYS A 29 16.94 24.92 -18.60
CA LYS A 29 16.39 24.83 -17.25
C LYS A 29 14.93 24.33 -17.28
N VAL A 30 14.10 24.95 -18.10
CA VAL A 30 12.69 24.56 -18.26
C VAL A 30 12.57 23.13 -18.76
N ALA A 31 13.38 22.71 -19.73
CA ALA A 31 13.36 21.34 -20.25
C ALA A 31 13.71 20.29 -19.17
N GLN A 32 14.53 20.64 -18.16
CA GLN A 32 14.85 19.73 -17.06
C GLN A 32 13.72 19.59 -16.01
N THR A 33 12.70 20.45 -16.02
CA THR A 33 11.54 20.34 -15.15
C THR A 33 10.40 19.47 -15.72
N LEU A 34 10.61 18.87 -16.87
CA LEU A 34 9.68 17.90 -17.48
C LEU A 34 10.07 16.46 -17.09
N TYR A 35 9.07 15.57 -16.97
CA TYR A 35 9.34 14.16 -16.62
C TYR A 35 10.31 13.47 -17.59
N GLN A 36 10.29 13.85 -18.84
CA GLN A 36 11.25 13.41 -19.86
C GLN A 36 12.29 14.52 -20.07
N ALA A 37 13.28 14.59 -19.18
CA ALA A 37 14.34 15.58 -19.23
C ALA A 37 15.35 15.25 -20.36
N PRO A 38 15.50 16.13 -21.37
CA PRO A 38 16.43 15.88 -22.48
C PRO A 38 17.89 16.01 -22.04
N ALA A 39 18.79 15.46 -22.86
CA ALA A 39 20.21 15.68 -22.69
C ALA A 39 20.61 17.16 -22.93
N VAL A 40 21.61 17.63 -22.16
CA VAL A 40 22.29 18.90 -22.44
C VAL A 40 23.75 18.58 -22.76
N GLU A 41 24.00 18.24 -24.01
CA GLU A 41 25.28 17.67 -24.46
C GLU A 41 26.47 18.58 -24.16
N ARG A 42 26.34 19.92 -24.35
CA ARG A 42 27.42 20.89 -24.09
C ARG A 42 27.84 20.94 -22.59
N LEU A 43 27.00 20.44 -21.69
CA LEU A 43 27.27 20.32 -20.25
C LEU A 43 27.51 18.86 -19.83
N ASN A 44 27.56 17.94 -20.76
CA ASN A 44 27.68 16.50 -20.51
C ASN A 44 26.58 15.94 -19.57
N ILE A 45 25.38 16.47 -19.72
CA ILE A 45 24.20 16.00 -18.98
C ILE A 45 23.45 15.02 -19.88
N LYS A 46 23.27 13.79 -19.42
CA LYS A 46 22.50 12.76 -20.10
C LYS A 46 21.00 13.02 -19.96
N ALA A 47 20.20 12.57 -20.92
CA ALA A 47 18.76 12.50 -20.79
C ALA A 47 18.37 11.63 -19.60
N TYR A 48 17.23 11.96 -18.98
CA TYR A 48 16.73 11.21 -17.82
C TYR A 48 15.20 11.20 -17.82
N ASN A 49 14.60 10.05 -17.49
CA ASN A 49 13.16 9.94 -17.32
C ASN A 49 12.80 9.76 -15.84
N TRP A 50 11.95 10.64 -15.33
CA TRP A 50 11.54 10.66 -13.93
C TRP A 50 10.39 9.71 -13.64
N TRP A 51 9.65 9.27 -14.67
CA TRP A 51 8.47 8.44 -14.50
C TRP A 51 8.84 6.97 -14.40
N ASN A 52 8.86 6.47 -13.18
CA ASN A 52 9.07 5.07 -12.87
C ASN A 52 8.17 4.68 -11.70
N GLU A 53 7.70 3.44 -11.66
CA GLU A 53 6.79 2.93 -10.64
C GLU A 53 7.34 1.65 -10.01
N ALA A 54 7.13 1.50 -8.71
CA ALA A 54 7.59 0.35 -7.95
C ALA A 54 6.75 0.13 -6.67
N LEU A 55 5.43 -0.02 -6.78
CA LEU A 55 4.58 -0.26 -5.62
C LEU A 55 4.85 -1.62 -4.98
N HIS A 56 5.09 -2.66 -5.79
CA HIS A 56 5.33 -4.02 -5.33
C HIS A 56 6.28 -4.80 -6.27
N GLY A 57 7.24 -4.12 -6.82
CA GLY A 57 8.23 -4.57 -7.80
C GLY A 57 8.46 -3.52 -8.88
N VAL A 58 9.54 -3.64 -9.64
CA VAL A 58 9.81 -2.71 -10.74
C VAL A 58 8.75 -2.86 -11.82
N ALA A 59 7.91 -1.84 -11.99
CA ALA A 59 6.75 -1.89 -12.86
C ALA A 59 7.09 -1.58 -14.33
N ARG A 60 6.34 -2.19 -15.24
CA ARG A 60 6.26 -1.87 -16.68
C ARG A 60 7.61 -1.76 -17.40
N ALA A 61 8.65 -2.40 -16.88
CA ALA A 61 10.01 -2.39 -17.42
C ALA A 61 10.51 -3.81 -17.81
N GLY A 62 9.60 -4.70 -18.18
CA GLY A 62 9.91 -6.10 -18.51
C GLY A 62 10.05 -6.98 -17.26
N THR A 63 10.89 -8.02 -17.33
CA THR A 63 11.02 -9.01 -16.26
C THR A 63 11.46 -8.39 -14.94
N ALA A 64 10.67 -8.64 -13.90
CA ALA A 64 10.94 -8.27 -12.51
C ALA A 64 10.20 -9.22 -11.56
N THR A 65 10.60 -9.26 -10.31
CA THR A 65 9.84 -9.91 -9.25
C THR A 65 8.55 -9.12 -9.01
N VAL A 66 7.40 -9.80 -9.02
CA VAL A 66 6.10 -9.22 -8.72
C VAL A 66 5.68 -9.72 -7.34
N PHE A 67 5.91 -8.91 -6.34
CA PHE A 67 5.50 -9.15 -4.95
C PHE A 67 3.98 -9.00 -4.80
N PRO A 68 3.37 -9.43 -3.67
CA PRO A 68 2.01 -9.06 -3.35
C PRO A 68 1.81 -7.54 -3.44
N GLN A 69 0.62 -7.11 -3.84
CA GLN A 69 0.27 -5.69 -3.90
C GLN A 69 0.36 -5.03 -2.52
N ALA A 70 0.52 -3.72 -2.47
CA ALA A 70 0.76 -2.94 -1.26
C ALA A 70 -0.22 -3.25 -0.12
N ILE A 71 -1.51 -3.40 -0.41
CA ILE A 71 -2.52 -3.78 0.59
C ILE A 71 -2.26 -5.17 1.19
N GLY A 72 -1.80 -6.12 0.38
CA GLY A 72 -1.38 -7.44 0.85
C GLY A 72 -0.11 -7.34 1.69
N LEU A 73 0.88 -6.54 1.26
CA LEU A 73 2.08 -6.27 2.06
C LEU A 73 1.71 -5.65 3.42
N ALA A 74 0.71 -4.76 3.46
CA ALA A 74 0.22 -4.16 4.69
C ALA A 74 -0.41 -5.18 5.64
N ALA A 75 -1.05 -6.22 5.12
CA ALA A 75 -1.63 -7.29 5.92
C ALA A 75 -0.58 -8.07 6.75
N THR A 76 0.69 -7.97 6.41
CA THR A 76 1.76 -8.57 7.22
C THR A 76 1.99 -7.88 8.56
N PHE A 77 1.64 -6.60 8.69
CA PHE A 77 1.94 -5.77 9.87
C PHE A 77 3.41 -5.86 10.28
N ASP A 78 4.32 -5.96 9.30
CA ASP A 78 5.73 -6.23 9.52
C ASP A 78 6.64 -5.19 8.88
N GLU A 79 7.17 -4.30 9.71
CA GLU A 79 8.04 -3.21 9.31
C GLU A 79 9.34 -3.73 8.64
N ASP A 80 9.97 -4.75 9.21
CA ASP A 80 11.25 -5.29 8.72
C ASP A 80 11.08 -6.02 7.38
N LEU A 81 9.93 -6.67 7.18
CA LEU A 81 9.61 -7.31 5.91
C LEU A 81 9.42 -6.27 4.79
N LEU A 82 8.77 -5.15 5.09
CA LEU A 82 8.57 -4.06 4.12
C LEU A 82 9.91 -3.44 3.69
N GLU A 83 10.86 -3.27 4.61
CA GLU A 83 12.21 -2.83 4.27
C GLU A 83 12.93 -3.83 3.35
N GLN A 84 12.84 -5.14 3.66
CA GLN A 84 13.42 -6.18 2.81
C GLN A 84 12.82 -6.19 1.40
N VAL A 85 11.50 -5.99 1.27
CA VAL A 85 10.83 -5.86 -0.03
C VAL A 85 11.33 -4.63 -0.78
N GLY A 86 11.41 -3.47 -0.13
CA GLY A 86 11.95 -2.23 -0.70
C GLY A 86 13.39 -2.39 -1.17
N ASP A 87 14.24 -3.04 -0.38
CA ASP A 87 15.64 -3.35 -0.74
C ASP A 87 15.74 -4.29 -1.95
N ALA A 88 14.90 -5.33 -2.00
CA ALA A 88 14.84 -6.25 -3.13
C ALA A 88 14.42 -5.52 -4.42
N VAL A 89 13.36 -4.71 -4.35
CA VAL A 89 12.86 -3.91 -5.48
C VAL A 89 13.92 -2.94 -5.99
N SER A 90 14.61 -2.21 -5.11
CA SER A 90 15.68 -1.29 -5.52
C SER A 90 16.94 -2.01 -6.04
N THR A 91 17.21 -3.22 -5.59
CA THR A 91 18.26 -4.08 -6.15
C THR A 91 17.96 -4.43 -7.61
N GLU A 92 16.73 -4.87 -7.91
CA GLU A 92 16.31 -5.15 -9.29
C GLU A 92 16.29 -3.89 -10.15
N ALA A 93 15.84 -2.76 -9.59
CA ALA A 93 15.84 -1.47 -10.24
C ALA A 93 17.26 -1.08 -10.70
N ARG A 94 18.24 -1.19 -9.80
CA ARG A 94 19.67 -0.94 -10.13
C ARG A 94 20.21 -1.91 -11.16
N ALA A 95 19.94 -3.20 -11.02
CA ALA A 95 20.36 -4.21 -12.00
C ALA A 95 19.88 -3.88 -13.41
N LYS A 96 18.63 -3.46 -13.54
CA LYS A 96 18.01 -3.06 -14.82
C LYS A 96 18.58 -1.74 -15.33
N PHE A 97 18.66 -0.72 -14.48
CA PHE A 97 19.22 0.59 -14.84
C PHE A 97 20.66 0.47 -15.33
N ASN A 98 21.52 -0.25 -14.61
CA ASN A 98 22.93 -0.42 -14.98
C ASN A 98 23.09 -1.02 -16.38
N MET A 99 22.29 -2.04 -16.71
CA MET A 99 22.30 -2.67 -18.04
C MET A 99 21.72 -1.73 -19.11
N GLN A 100 20.63 -1.03 -18.84
CA GLN A 100 19.97 -0.12 -19.77
C GLN A 100 20.86 1.07 -20.13
N GLN A 101 21.69 1.57 -19.19
CA GLN A 101 22.68 2.63 -19.46
C GLN A 101 23.71 2.23 -20.54
N GLU A 102 24.06 0.96 -20.62
CA GLU A 102 24.95 0.46 -21.68
C GLU A 102 24.28 0.55 -23.06
N GLY A 103 22.97 0.30 -23.13
CA GLY A 103 22.14 0.46 -24.33
C GLY A 103 21.73 1.90 -24.64
N LYS A 104 22.07 2.88 -23.78
CA LYS A 104 21.63 4.29 -23.86
C LYS A 104 20.11 4.46 -23.90
N ASP A 105 19.38 3.55 -23.27
CA ASP A 105 17.93 3.61 -23.18
C ASP A 105 17.52 4.41 -21.94
N THR A 106 16.94 5.59 -22.17
CA THR A 106 16.51 6.55 -21.13
C THR A 106 15.02 6.87 -21.24
N ASP A 107 14.23 5.95 -21.74
CA ASP A 107 12.79 6.10 -21.88
C ASP A 107 12.05 5.94 -20.53
N ILE A 108 10.72 6.09 -20.54
CA ILE A 108 9.83 5.86 -19.41
C ILE A 108 10.07 4.48 -18.76
N TYR A 109 9.97 4.38 -17.45
CA TYR A 109 10.21 3.18 -16.63
C TYR A 109 11.66 2.66 -16.62
N LYS A 110 12.64 3.48 -16.97
CA LYS A 110 14.05 3.07 -17.05
C LYS A 110 14.99 3.93 -16.20
N GLY A 111 14.41 4.76 -15.32
CA GLY A 111 15.15 5.57 -14.35
C GLY A 111 15.24 4.88 -12.97
N LEU A 112 15.68 5.68 -11.99
CA LEU A 112 15.85 5.26 -10.58
C LEU A 112 15.03 6.12 -9.60
N THR A 113 14.15 6.98 -10.12
CA THR A 113 13.22 7.79 -9.34
C THR A 113 11.85 7.12 -9.41
N PHE A 114 11.44 6.46 -8.32
CA PHE A 114 10.20 5.69 -8.28
C PHE A 114 9.10 6.48 -7.58
N TRP A 115 7.95 6.63 -8.23
CA TRP A 115 6.80 7.30 -7.67
C TRP A 115 6.01 6.33 -6.77
N SER A 116 6.68 5.92 -5.71
CA SER A 116 6.26 4.94 -4.71
C SER A 116 6.95 5.22 -3.37
N PRO A 117 6.29 4.94 -2.23
CA PRO A 117 5.00 4.28 -2.04
C PRO A 117 3.79 5.22 -2.13
N ASN A 118 2.58 4.64 -2.30
CA ASN A 118 1.32 5.32 -2.09
C ASN A 118 0.94 5.24 -0.60
N VAL A 119 1.01 6.36 0.10
CA VAL A 119 0.72 6.46 1.55
C VAL A 119 -0.59 7.20 1.85
N ASN A 120 -1.48 7.29 0.87
CA ASN A 120 -2.83 7.76 1.12
C ASN A 120 -3.59 6.78 2.01
N ILE A 121 -4.52 7.29 2.80
CA ILE A 121 -5.37 6.46 3.66
C ILE A 121 -6.51 5.85 2.83
N PHE A 122 -6.66 4.55 2.90
CA PHE A 122 -7.76 3.82 2.26
C PHE A 122 -9.08 4.09 3.00
N ARG A 123 -9.56 5.32 2.86
CA ARG A 123 -10.72 5.87 3.56
C ARG A 123 -12.03 5.18 3.21
N ASP A 124 -12.19 4.81 1.95
CA ASP A 124 -13.43 4.26 1.40
C ASP A 124 -13.15 2.99 0.60
N PRO A 125 -13.76 1.85 0.93
CA PRO A 125 -13.48 0.57 0.26
C PRO A 125 -13.94 0.51 -1.20
N ARG A 126 -14.69 1.51 -1.68
CA ARG A 126 -15.06 1.64 -3.11
C ARG A 126 -13.92 2.16 -3.96
N TRP A 127 -12.94 2.85 -3.37
CA TRP A 127 -11.84 3.46 -4.11
C TRP A 127 -10.99 2.42 -4.86
N GLY A 128 -10.96 2.51 -6.19
CA GLY A 128 -10.28 1.55 -7.07
C GLY A 128 -8.78 1.44 -6.84
N ARG A 129 -8.10 2.53 -6.45
CA ARG A 129 -6.66 2.55 -6.13
C ARG A 129 -6.33 2.23 -4.66
N GLY A 130 -7.33 1.91 -3.86
CA GLY A 130 -7.13 1.56 -2.45
C GLY A 130 -6.12 0.42 -2.26
N HIS A 131 -6.08 -0.55 -3.16
CA HIS A 131 -5.13 -1.66 -3.12
C HIS A 131 -3.66 -1.25 -3.31
N GLU A 132 -3.38 -0.05 -3.81
CA GLU A 132 -2.03 0.51 -3.91
C GLU A 132 -1.49 1.02 -2.57
N THR A 133 -2.31 1.08 -1.52
CA THR A 133 -2.01 1.71 -0.23
C THR A 133 -1.68 0.68 0.86
N PHE A 134 -1.22 1.17 2.00
CA PHE A 134 -1.00 0.35 3.20
C PHE A 134 -2.22 0.30 4.15
N GLY A 135 -3.42 0.61 3.64
CA GLY A 135 -4.67 0.46 4.37
C GLY A 135 -5.22 1.74 4.98
N GLU A 136 -6.09 1.59 5.97
CA GLU A 136 -6.92 2.68 6.50
C GLU A 136 -6.36 3.36 7.74
N ASP A 137 -5.31 2.80 8.35
CA ASP A 137 -4.77 3.31 9.61
C ASP A 137 -3.53 4.19 9.39
N PRO A 138 -3.52 5.43 9.93
CA PRO A 138 -2.39 6.35 9.76
C PRO A 138 -1.08 5.87 10.41
N TYR A 139 -1.14 5.16 11.55
CA TYR A 139 0.05 4.64 12.20
C TYR A 139 0.66 3.49 11.38
N LEU A 140 -0.15 2.49 10.99
CA LEU A 140 0.30 1.38 10.16
C LEU A 140 0.91 1.88 8.85
N THR A 141 0.19 2.79 8.15
CA THR A 141 0.65 3.37 6.89
C THR A 141 1.96 4.15 7.07
N SER A 142 2.11 4.90 8.17
CA SER A 142 3.35 5.62 8.48
C SER A 142 4.52 4.64 8.66
N ARG A 143 4.36 3.61 9.48
CA ARG A 143 5.44 2.66 9.77
C ARG A 143 5.87 1.89 8.52
N LEU A 144 4.91 1.32 7.79
CA LEU A 144 5.20 0.54 6.60
C LEU A 144 5.76 1.42 5.47
N GLY A 145 5.23 2.65 5.30
CA GLY A 145 5.73 3.62 4.34
C GLY A 145 7.18 4.02 4.59
N VAL A 146 7.54 4.32 5.84
CA VAL A 146 8.92 4.63 6.24
C VAL A 146 9.87 3.48 5.90
N ARG A 147 9.53 2.26 6.31
CA ARG A 147 10.40 1.10 6.09
C ARG A 147 10.55 0.73 4.62
N TYR A 148 9.47 0.83 3.84
CA TYR A 148 9.56 0.63 2.40
C TYR A 148 10.47 1.66 1.72
N ILE A 149 10.40 2.94 2.13
CA ILE A 149 11.27 4.01 1.64
C ILE A 149 12.73 3.74 2.00
N GLU A 150 13.01 3.34 3.25
CA GLU A 150 14.36 3.01 3.71
C GLU A 150 14.98 1.89 2.85
N GLY A 151 14.23 0.81 2.62
CA GLY A 151 14.66 -0.28 1.73
C GLY A 151 14.88 0.18 0.29
N LEU A 152 13.96 1.00 -0.25
CA LEU A 152 14.06 1.51 -1.62
C LEU A 152 15.26 2.43 -1.78
N GLN A 153 15.53 3.32 -0.82
CA GLN A 153 16.62 4.29 -0.87
C GLN A 153 17.97 3.69 -0.47
N GLY A 154 17.98 2.55 0.26
CA GLY A 154 19.18 1.87 0.72
C GLY A 154 19.91 2.63 1.81
N HIS A 155 21.01 2.04 2.32
CA HIS A 155 21.72 2.52 3.50
C HIS A 155 23.16 2.99 3.24
N ASP A 156 23.54 3.22 1.97
CA ASP A 156 24.86 3.77 1.67
C ASP A 156 24.94 5.23 2.12
N GLU A 157 26.05 5.57 2.79
CA GLU A 157 26.23 6.93 3.32
C GLU A 157 26.29 8.01 2.25
N ASN A 158 26.68 7.68 1.01
CA ASN A 158 26.93 8.64 -0.07
C ASN A 158 25.89 8.62 -1.17
N TYR A 159 25.23 7.48 -1.42
CA TYR A 159 24.36 7.32 -2.56
C TYR A 159 23.02 6.72 -2.18
N LEU A 160 21.97 7.19 -2.83
CA LEU A 160 20.67 6.52 -2.83
C LEU A 160 20.73 5.33 -3.80
N LYS A 161 20.18 4.20 -3.37
CA LYS A 161 20.03 3.03 -4.23
C LYS A 161 18.96 3.25 -5.29
N ALA A 162 17.82 3.82 -4.89
CA ALA A 162 16.80 4.43 -5.73
C ALA A 162 16.22 5.64 -4.99
N ALA A 163 15.48 6.52 -5.66
CA ALA A 163 14.78 7.62 -5.02
C ALA A 163 13.30 7.25 -4.88
N ALA A 164 12.80 7.26 -3.65
CA ALA A 164 11.38 7.05 -3.34
C ALA A 164 10.58 8.35 -3.45
N CYS A 165 9.28 8.24 -3.64
CA CYS A 165 8.35 9.36 -3.72
C CYS A 165 7.07 9.02 -2.96
N ALA A 166 6.81 9.72 -1.85
CA ALA A 166 5.54 9.58 -1.14
C ALA A 166 4.41 10.26 -1.92
N LYS A 167 3.34 9.51 -2.20
CA LYS A 167 2.21 9.98 -3.02
C LYS A 167 0.86 9.55 -2.42
N HIS A 168 -0.22 10.26 -2.75
CA HIS A 168 -0.37 11.52 -3.49
C HIS A 168 -0.67 12.64 -2.48
N PHE A 169 0.18 13.63 -2.37
CA PHE A 169 0.12 14.65 -1.31
C PHE A 169 -0.93 15.71 -1.61
N ALA A 170 -1.97 15.85 -0.78
CA ALA A 170 -2.07 15.16 0.50
C ALA A 170 -3.39 14.41 0.67
N VAL A 171 -4.52 15.01 0.37
CA VAL A 171 -5.86 14.48 0.67
C VAL A 171 -6.45 13.86 -0.58
N HIS A 172 -6.19 12.56 -0.78
CA HIS A 172 -6.59 11.85 -1.98
C HIS A 172 -6.92 10.38 -1.66
N SER A 173 -8.17 9.98 -1.94
CA SER A 173 -8.66 8.59 -1.83
C SER A 173 -9.98 8.39 -2.59
N GLY A 174 -10.00 8.81 -3.85
CA GLY A 174 -11.18 8.76 -4.73
C GLY A 174 -12.17 9.91 -4.50
N PRO A 175 -13.26 9.98 -5.25
CA PRO A 175 -13.60 9.08 -6.37
C PRO A 175 -12.71 9.29 -7.62
N GLU A 176 -12.37 8.21 -8.31
CA GLU A 176 -11.52 8.28 -9.51
C GLU A 176 -12.23 9.02 -10.66
N ALA A 177 -13.53 8.84 -10.82
CA ALA A 177 -14.32 9.43 -11.90
C ALA A 177 -14.27 10.96 -11.95
N VAL A 178 -14.04 11.62 -10.81
CA VAL A 178 -14.04 13.09 -10.68
C VAL A 178 -12.69 13.65 -10.22
N ARG A 179 -11.64 12.86 -10.14
CA ARG A 179 -10.34 13.24 -9.55
C ARG A 179 -9.72 14.49 -10.16
N HIS A 180 -10.03 14.81 -11.44
CA HIS A 180 -9.53 15.98 -12.15
C HIS A 180 -10.31 17.28 -11.87
N GLU A 181 -11.47 17.19 -11.21
CA GLU A 181 -12.34 18.33 -10.89
C GLU A 181 -12.61 18.48 -9.39
N PHE A 182 -12.34 17.41 -8.64
CA PHE A 182 -12.73 17.22 -7.25
C PHE A 182 -12.05 18.20 -6.29
N ASP A 183 -12.78 18.58 -5.23
CA ASP A 183 -12.25 19.34 -4.09
C ASP A 183 -12.47 18.55 -2.80
N ALA A 184 -11.41 18.05 -2.20
CA ALA A 184 -11.46 17.39 -0.91
C ALA A 184 -11.58 18.44 0.20
N GLU A 185 -12.78 18.64 0.71
CA GLU A 185 -13.03 19.52 1.85
C GLU A 185 -12.77 18.76 3.16
N VAL A 186 -11.80 19.23 3.94
CA VAL A 186 -11.40 18.58 5.20
C VAL A 186 -11.25 19.60 6.32
N THR A 187 -11.56 19.18 7.54
CA THR A 187 -11.25 19.95 8.75
C THR A 187 -9.75 19.95 9.04
N GLU A 188 -9.26 20.91 9.83
CA GLU A 188 -7.86 20.90 10.28
C GLU A 188 -7.55 19.65 11.12
N GLN A 189 -8.49 19.22 11.94
CA GLN A 189 -8.35 18.01 12.74
C GLN A 189 -8.18 16.77 11.86
N ASP A 190 -9.09 16.51 10.91
CA ASP A 190 -8.99 15.36 10.01
C ASP A 190 -7.73 15.40 9.15
N LEU A 191 -7.36 16.60 8.67
CA LEU A 191 -6.13 16.80 7.90
C LEU A 191 -4.90 16.35 8.71
N ARG A 192 -4.76 16.82 9.96
CA ARG A 192 -3.60 16.54 10.82
C ARG A 192 -3.62 15.15 11.45
N GLU A 193 -4.81 14.60 11.70
CA GLU A 193 -4.97 13.34 12.45
C GLU A 193 -5.05 12.11 11.54
N THR A 194 -5.44 12.30 10.28
CA THR A 194 -5.67 11.20 9.34
C THR A 194 -4.84 11.31 8.06
N TYR A 195 -4.90 12.44 7.35
CA TYR A 195 -4.35 12.55 5.99
C TYR A 195 -2.85 12.87 5.93
N LEU A 196 -2.32 13.61 6.90
CA LEU A 196 -0.91 14.04 6.90
C LEU A 196 0.08 13.11 7.62
N PRO A 197 -0.27 12.31 8.65
CA PRO A 197 0.72 11.62 9.47
C PRO A 197 1.67 10.70 8.70
N ALA A 198 1.17 9.96 7.72
CA ALA A 198 2.01 9.07 6.91
C ALA A 198 3.03 9.84 6.06
N PHE A 199 2.64 10.97 5.48
CA PHE A 199 3.57 11.86 4.76
C PHE A 199 4.61 12.48 5.69
N GLU A 200 4.18 12.94 6.87
CA GLU A 200 5.08 13.50 7.88
C GLU A 200 6.15 12.47 8.29
N ALA A 201 5.74 11.23 8.58
CA ALA A 201 6.65 10.15 8.91
C ALA A 201 7.62 9.83 7.74
N CYS A 202 7.11 9.73 6.51
CA CYS A 202 7.94 9.51 5.32
C CYS A 202 9.01 10.61 5.14
N VAL A 203 8.67 11.87 5.44
CA VAL A 203 9.61 13.00 5.36
C VAL A 203 10.59 13.01 6.52
N LYS A 204 10.09 12.94 7.77
CA LYS A 204 10.89 13.14 8.97
C LYS A 204 11.71 11.91 9.36
N GLU A 205 11.19 10.72 9.20
CA GLU A 205 11.85 9.46 9.55
C GLU A 205 12.44 8.79 8.31
N GLY A 206 11.62 8.49 7.30
CA GLY A 206 12.04 7.80 6.06
C GLY A 206 12.95 8.64 5.15
N LYS A 207 13.09 9.95 5.40
CA LYS A 207 13.93 10.85 4.57
C LYS A 207 13.62 10.72 3.07
N VAL A 208 12.36 10.59 2.72
CA VAL A 208 11.92 10.41 1.34
C VAL A 208 12.47 11.50 0.42
N GLU A 209 13.00 11.09 -0.74
CA GLU A 209 13.64 12.01 -1.69
C GLU A 209 12.63 12.87 -2.47
N ALA A 210 11.43 12.37 -2.70
CA ALA A 210 10.42 13.09 -3.44
C ALA A 210 9.03 13.01 -2.78
N VAL A 211 8.20 13.99 -3.10
CA VAL A 211 6.76 14.00 -2.76
C VAL A 211 5.98 14.38 -4.02
N MET A 212 4.90 13.66 -4.31
CA MET A 212 4.03 13.93 -5.45
C MET A 212 2.74 14.58 -4.99
N GLY A 213 2.41 15.76 -5.52
CA GLY A 213 1.12 16.42 -5.31
C GLY A 213 -0.02 15.66 -6.00
N ALA A 214 -1.18 15.57 -5.35
CA ALA A 214 -2.35 14.89 -5.87
C ALA A 214 -3.03 15.66 -7.02
N TYR A 215 -3.91 14.97 -7.76
CA TYR A 215 -4.72 15.56 -8.83
C TYR A 215 -5.68 16.64 -8.32
N ASN A 216 -6.44 16.30 -7.28
CA ASN A 216 -7.55 17.08 -6.78
C ASN A 216 -7.14 18.36 -6.06
N ARG A 217 -8.13 19.21 -5.77
CA ARG A 217 -8.00 20.30 -4.82
C ARG A 217 -8.10 19.79 -3.38
N THR A 218 -7.55 20.57 -2.47
CA THR A 218 -7.80 20.43 -1.03
C THR A 218 -8.20 21.80 -0.51
N ASN A 219 -9.42 21.90 0.04
CA ASN A 219 -9.99 23.15 0.55
C ASN A 219 -9.88 24.29 -0.49
N GLY A 220 -10.31 24.04 -1.72
CA GLY A 220 -10.38 25.00 -2.84
C GLY A 220 -9.08 25.19 -3.63
N VAL A 221 -7.93 24.63 -3.19
CA VAL A 221 -6.63 24.88 -3.83
C VAL A 221 -6.06 23.59 -4.42
N PRO A 222 -5.67 23.55 -5.71
CA PRO A 222 -5.04 22.38 -6.35
C PRO A 222 -3.81 21.92 -5.58
N CYS A 223 -3.70 20.64 -5.25
CA CYS A 223 -2.62 20.09 -4.42
C CYS A 223 -1.22 20.41 -4.99
N CYS A 224 -1.04 20.30 -6.32
CA CYS A 224 0.21 20.63 -6.99
C CYS A 224 0.56 22.13 -7.04
N GLY A 225 -0.33 23.00 -6.58
CA GLY A 225 -0.16 24.46 -6.48
C GLY A 225 -0.53 25.01 -5.12
N ASN A 226 -0.68 24.17 -4.10
CA ASN A 226 -1.10 24.56 -2.76
C ASN A 226 0.09 25.00 -1.91
N LYS A 227 0.26 26.33 -1.78
CA LYS A 227 1.35 26.91 -0.99
C LYS A 227 1.36 26.41 0.46
N ARG A 228 0.16 26.27 1.08
CA ARG A 228 0.06 25.79 2.46
C ARG A 228 0.62 24.38 2.59
N LEU A 229 0.22 23.47 1.72
CA LEU A 229 0.70 22.09 1.75
C LEU A 229 2.19 22.02 1.40
N LEU A 230 2.61 22.58 0.25
CA LEU A 230 3.95 22.36 -0.31
C LEU A 230 5.04 23.22 0.35
N ILE A 231 4.72 24.46 0.78
CA ILE A 231 5.70 25.36 1.36
C ILE A 231 5.58 25.40 2.89
N ASP A 232 4.39 25.68 3.41
CA ASP A 232 4.28 25.96 4.83
C ASP A 232 4.35 24.67 5.66
N ILE A 233 3.65 23.61 5.27
CA ILE A 233 3.69 22.30 5.96
C ILE A 233 4.92 21.50 5.52
N LEU A 234 5.01 21.12 4.24
CA LEU A 234 6.03 20.18 3.77
C LEU A 234 7.45 20.70 3.98
N ARG A 235 7.76 21.92 3.48
CA ARG A 235 9.13 22.44 3.52
C ARG A 235 9.50 23.13 4.85
N LYS A 236 8.60 23.98 5.40
CA LYS A 236 8.95 24.76 6.60
C LYS A 236 8.71 23.99 7.90
N GLU A 237 7.55 23.35 8.05
CA GLU A 237 7.20 22.65 9.29
C GLU A 237 7.94 21.30 9.40
N TRP A 238 7.99 20.53 8.30
CA TRP A 238 8.63 19.21 8.31
C TRP A 238 10.09 19.21 7.86
N GLY A 239 10.58 20.30 7.26
CA GLY A 239 11.97 20.41 6.83
C GLY A 239 12.32 19.61 5.57
N PHE A 240 11.35 19.32 4.71
CA PHE A 240 11.58 18.60 3.46
C PHE A 240 12.56 19.30 2.54
N SER A 241 13.61 18.59 2.14
CA SER A 241 14.72 19.13 1.30
C SER A 241 14.81 18.51 -0.09
N GLY A 242 13.96 17.53 -0.41
CA GLY A 242 13.89 16.89 -1.70
C GLY A 242 13.10 17.67 -2.75
N HIS A 243 12.69 17.04 -3.84
CA HIS A 243 11.90 17.67 -4.89
C HIS A 243 10.41 17.29 -4.82
N VAL A 244 9.57 18.20 -5.32
CA VAL A 244 8.13 18.00 -5.46
C VAL A 244 7.80 17.78 -6.93
N THR A 245 7.13 16.66 -7.25
CA THR A 245 6.57 16.39 -8.57
C THR A 245 5.07 16.59 -8.59
N SER A 246 4.51 16.99 -9.73
CA SER A 246 3.06 16.89 -9.94
C SER A 246 2.67 15.45 -10.26
N ASP A 247 1.42 15.10 -10.01
CA ASP A 247 0.81 13.96 -10.67
C ASP A 247 0.69 14.23 -12.19
N CYS A 248 0.43 13.17 -12.96
CA CYS A 248 0.49 13.23 -14.42
C CYS A 248 -0.62 14.11 -14.99
N TRP A 249 -0.23 15.18 -15.67
CA TRP A 249 -1.11 16.24 -16.20
C TRP A 249 -1.91 17.04 -15.15
N ALA A 250 -1.75 16.82 -13.86
CA ALA A 250 -2.49 17.51 -12.79
C ALA A 250 -2.39 19.05 -12.85
N ILE A 251 -1.31 19.62 -13.39
CA ILE A 251 -1.19 21.09 -13.54
C ILE A 251 -2.14 21.62 -14.62
N ARG A 252 -2.49 20.80 -15.62
CA ARG A 252 -3.47 21.15 -16.64
C ARG A 252 -4.86 21.33 -16.02
N ASP A 253 -5.17 20.54 -15.02
CA ASP A 253 -6.48 20.58 -14.35
C ASP A 253 -6.74 21.95 -13.68
N PHE A 254 -5.70 22.73 -13.35
CA PHE A 254 -5.88 24.06 -12.75
C PHE A 254 -6.75 25.00 -13.59
N HIS A 255 -6.65 24.93 -14.92
CA HIS A 255 -7.46 25.75 -15.82
C HIS A 255 -8.54 24.96 -16.58
N GLU A 256 -8.37 23.64 -16.79
CA GLU A 256 -9.37 22.83 -17.51
C GLU A 256 -10.42 22.21 -16.59
N GLY A 257 -10.03 21.63 -15.44
CA GLY A 257 -10.92 20.94 -14.49
C GLY A 257 -11.31 21.81 -13.29
N HIS A 258 -10.32 22.36 -12.60
CA HIS A 258 -10.54 23.13 -11.37
C HIS A 258 -11.01 24.56 -11.59
N HIS A 259 -10.71 25.16 -12.75
CA HIS A 259 -11.03 26.54 -13.11
C HIS A 259 -10.50 27.61 -12.12
N VAL A 260 -9.35 27.34 -11.47
CA VAL A 260 -8.70 28.28 -10.53
C VAL A 260 -7.72 29.23 -11.21
N THR A 261 -7.32 28.92 -12.44
CA THR A 261 -6.53 29.78 -13.33
C THR A 261 -7.21 29.89 -14.68
N GLY A 262 -6.90 30.94 -15.45
CA GLY A 262 -7.52 31.18 -16.75
C GLY A 262 -6.74 30.60 -17.93
N THR A 263 -5.44 30.30 -17.74
CA THR A 263 -4.55 29.89 -18.83
C THR A 263 -3.47 28.90 -18.37
N ALA A 264 -2.91 28.14 -19.30
CA ALA A 264 -1.78 27.27 -19.04
C ALA A 264 -0.57 28.01 -18.43
N ILE A 265 -0.32 29.26 -18.87
CA ILE A 265 0.79 30.06 -18.33
C ILE A 265 0.57 30.43 -16.86
N GLU A 266 -0.65 30.77 -16.48
CA GLU A 266 -1.00 31.04 -15.09
C GLU A 266 -0.92 29.77 -14.24
N SER A 267 -1.35 28.61 -14.77
CA SER A 267 -1.26 27.30 -14.09
C SER A 267 0.18 26.94 -13.76
N VAL A 268 1.10 27.02 -14.74
CA VAL A 268 2.52 26.69 -14.51
C VAL A 268 3.17 27.69 -13.57
N ALA A 269 2.77 28.98 -13.63
CA ALA A 269 3.27 29.99 -12.71
C ALA A 269 2.80 29.72 -11.27
N MET A 270 1.53 29.36 -11.08
CA MET A 270 0.99 29.00 -9.77
C MET A 270 1.72 27.76 -9.20
N ALA A 271 1.86 26.69 -9.96
CA ALA A 271 2.53 25.47 -9.52
C ALA A 271 3.98 25.72 -9.15
N MET A 272 4.76 26.38 -10.02
CA MET A 272 6.19 26.66 -9.81
C MET A 272 6.39 27.59 -8.58
N ASN A 273 5.67 28.70 -8.48
CA ASN A 273 5.80 29.64 -7.37
C ASN A 273 5.40 29.04 -6.03
N ASN A 274 4.49 28.07 -6.01
CA ASN A 274 3.98 27.41 -4.80
C ASN A 274 4.70 26.10 -4.45
N GLY A 275 5.81 25.77 -5.13
CA GLY A 275 6.71 24.73 -4.64
C GLY A 275 6.78 23.44 -5.46
N CYS A 276 6.05 23.30 -6.56
CA CYS A 276 6.20 22.19 -7.48
C CYS A 276 7.46 22.37 -8.34
N ASP A 277 8.33 21.35 -8.38
CA ASP A 277 9.63 21.40 -9.05
C ASP A 277 9.64 20.67 -10.39
N LEU A 278 8.84 19.59 -10.52
CA LEU A 278 8.79 18.69 -11.67
C LEU A 278 7.36 18.53 -12.16
N ASN A 279 7.15 18.54 -13.46
CA ASN A 279 5.86 18.26 -14.08
C ASN A 279 5.83 16.88 -14.74
N CYS A 280 4.99 15.96 -14.26
CA CYS A 280 4.55 14.81 -15.03
C CYS A 280 3.58 15.30 -16.12
N GLY A 281 4.09 15.47 -17.32
CA GLY A 281 3.42 16.08 -18.46
C GLY A 281 4.32 17.07 -19.18
N THR A 282 3.74 17.86 -20.07
CA THR A 282 4.49 18.80 -20.93
C THR A 282 4.22 20.27 -20.61
N LEU A 283 3.36 20.54 -19.63
CA LEU A 283 2.83 21.90 -19.43
C LEU A 283 3.92 22.89 -18.96
N PHE A 284 4.90 22.44 -18.18
CA PHE A 284 6.02 23.29 -17.74
C PHE A 284 6.86 23.84 -18.91
N GLY A 285 6.68 23.37 -20.15
CA GLY A 285 7.22 24.04 -21.33
C GLY A 285 6.79 25.52 -21.46
N PHE A 286 5.63 25.90 -20.92
CA PHE A 286 5.15 27.29 -20.85
C PHE A 286 5.91 28.16 -19.81
N LEU A 287 6.76 27.57 -18.96
CA LEU A 287 7.58 28.33 -18.00
C LEU A 287 8.51 29.32 -18.67
N VAL A 288 8.99 29.05 -19.90
CA VAL A 288 9.78 30.02 -20.68
C VAL A 288 8.98 31.33 -20.84
N GLN A 289 7.69 31.21 -21.18
CA GLN A 289 6.82 32.37 -21.36
C GLN A 289 6.48 33.02 -20.01
N ALA A 290 6.21 32.21 -18.98
CA ALA A 290 5.90 32.72 -17.63
C ALA A 290 7.07 33.53 -17.04
N VAL A 291 8.31 33.09 -17.23
CA VAL A 291 9.51 33.84 -16.79
C VAL A 291 9.67 35.14 -17.62
N ARG A 292 9.53 35.08 -18.94
CA ARG A 292 9.62 36.27 -19.80
C ARG A 292 8.55 37.31 -19.53
N GLN A 293 7.38 36.87 -19.03
CA GLN A 293 6.28 37.78 -18.61
C GLN A 293 6.43 38.26 -17.17
N GLY A 294 7.44 37.79 -16.43
CA GLY A 294 7.66 38.14 -15.02
C GLY A 294 6.69 37.48 -14.03
N LEU A 295 5.93 36.45 -14.44
CA LEU A 295 5.03 35.71 -13.58
C LEU A 295 5.78 34.68 -12.69
N VAL A 296 6.94 34.23 -13.15
CA VAL A 296 7.86 33.37 -12.39
C VAL A 296 9.24 34.04 -12.42
N LYS A 297 9.89 34.09 -11.26
CA LYS A 297 11.29 34.56 -11.19
C LYS A 297 12.21 33.41 -11.62
N GLU A 298 13.27 33.74 -12.39
CA GLU A 298 14.23 32.73 -12.83
C GLU A 298 14.94 32.06 -11.65
N GLU A 299 15.15 32.78 -10.53
CA GLU A 299 15.74 32.23 -9.32
C GLU A 299 14.88 31.08 -8.71
N ARG A 300 13.53 31.15 -8.84
CA ARG A 300 12.66 30.05 -8.39
C ARG A 300 12.80 28.81 -9.30
N LEU A 301 12.95 29.05 -10.60
CA LEU A 301 13.25 27.96 -11.56
C LEU A 301 14.62 27.34 -11.28
N ASP A 302 15.64 28.17 -10.96
CA ASP A 302 16.97 27.70 -10.59
C ASP A 302 16.93 26.81 -9.33
N GLU A 303 16.12 27.18 -8.34
CA GLU A 303 15.89 26.38 -7.14
C GLU A 303 15.26 25.02 -7.49
N ALA A 304 14.20 24.99 -8.33
CA ALA A 304 13.53 23.79 -8.75
C ALA A 304 14.50 22.82 -9.46
N VAL A 305 15.21 23.31 -10.46
CA VAL A 305 16.18 22.51 -11.21
C VAL A 305 17.33 22.05 -10.30
N THR A 306 17.76 22.89 -9.33
CA THR A 306 18.76 22.49 -8.33
C THR A 306 18.28 21.29 -7.50
N ASN A 307 17.03 21.32 -7.01
CA ASN A 307 16.44 20.19 -6.26
C ASN A 307 16.44 18.90 -7.09
N LEU A 308 16.05 18.99 -8.37
CA LEU A 308 16.05 17.86 -9.29
C LEU A 308 17.47 17.32 -9.54
N PHE A 309 18.45 18.19 -9.73
CA PHE A 309 19.83 17.75 -9.92
C PHE A 309 20.45 17.17 -8.66
N MET A 310 20.07 17.66 -7.48
CA MET A 310 20.48 17.05 -6.21
C MET A 310 20.04 15.58 -6.12
N ALA A 311 18.79 15.26 -6.49
CA ALA A 311 18.29 13.89 -6.53
C ALA A 311 19.14 13.00 -7.46
N ARG A 312 19.42 13.48 -8.68
CA ARG A 312 20.27 12.76 -9.65
C ARG A 312 21.71 12.59 -9.17
N MET A 313 22.25 13.57 -8.40
CA MET A 313 23.59 13.47 -7.80
C MET A 313 23.61 12.45 -6.66
N LYS A 314 22.60 12.43 -5.80
CA LYS A 314 22.45 11.41 -4.76
C LYS A 314 22.34 10.00 -5.34
N LEU A 315 21.73 9.85 -6.51
CA LEU A 315 21.69 8.58 -7.27
C LEU A 315 23.03 8.21 -7.93
N GLY A 316 24.03 9.11 -7.90
CA GLY A 316 25.35 8.89 -8.51
C GLY A 316 25.38 9.02 -10.03
N VAL A 317 24.34 9.56 -10.67
CA VAL A 317 24.24 9.66 -12.15
C VAL A 317 25.35 10.51 -12.77
N PHE A 318 25.97 11.42 -12.01
CA PHE A 318 27.05 12.32 -12.43
C PHE A 318 28.45 11.86 -11.99
N ASP A 319 28.54 10.78 -11.21
CA ASP A 319 29.79 10.29 -10.65
C ASP A 319 30.33 9.09 -11.45
N LYS A 320 31.53 8.65 -11.17
CA LYS A 320 32.12 7.49 -11.84
C LYS A 320 31.52 6.20 -11.28
N LYS A 321 31.32 5.21 -12.16
CA LYS A 321 30.75 3.89 -11.79
C LYS A 321 31.50 3.22 -10.62
N GLU A 322 32.81 3.44 -10.51
CA GLU A 322 33.65 2.84 -9.47
C GLU A 322 33.34 3.41 -8.07
N GLU A 323 32.85 4.64 -8.01
CA GLU A 323 32.57 5.39 -6.77
C GLU A 323 31.21 4.99 -6.16
N ASN A 324 30.25 4.58 -6.98
CA ASN A 324 28.93 4.19 -6.54
C ASN A 324 28.83 2.65 -6.35
N PRO A 325 28.61 2.15 -5.13
CA PRO A 325 28.54 0.71 -4.88
C PRO A 325 27.38 0.04 -5.63
N TYR A 326 26.29 0.74 -5.85
CA TYR A 326 25.09 0.21 -6.52
C TYR A 326 25.27 0.03 -8.04
N ASP A 327 26.21 0.72 -8.67
CA ASP A 327 26.52 0.54 -10.10
C ASP A 327 27.21 -0.81 -10.40
N LYS A 328 27.59 -1.56 -9.36
CA LYS A 328 28.18 -2.91 -9.45
C LYS A 328 27.12 -4.03 -9.43
N ILE A 329 25.86 -3.72 -9.14
CA ILE A 329 24.78 -4.71 -9.12
C ILE A 329 24.57 -5.27 -10.53
N PRO A 330 24.75 -6.59 -10.74
CA PRO A 330 24.65 -7.20 -12.06
C PRO A 330 23.19 -7.44 -12.45
N TYR A 331 22.90 -7.49 -13.75
CA TYR A 331 21.56 -7.76 -14.28
C TYR A 331 20.97 -9.10 -13.76
N LEU A 332 21.83 -10.09 -13.47
CA LEU A 332 21.42 -11.39 -12.90
C LEU A 332 20.76 -11.30 -11.50
N ALA A 333 20.82 -10.15 -10.84
CA ALA A 333 20.09 -9.91 -9.60
C ALA A 333 18.57 -9.81 -9.83
N ALA A 334 18.14 -9.40 -11.04
CA ALA A 334 16.71 -9.29 -11.36
C ALA A 334 16.09 -10.68 -11.53
N ASP A 335 14.92 -10.90 -10.90
CA ASP A 335 14.14 -12.14 -10.91
C ASP A 335 14.98 -13.39 -10.55
N SER A 336 15.96 -13.20 -9.65
CA SER A 336 16.88 -14.24 -9.20
C SER A 336 16.15 -15.33 -8.37
N ARG A 337 16.85 -16.42 -8.07
CA ARG A 337 16.32 -17.47 -7.20
C ARG A 337 16.02 -16.95 -5.80
N GLU A 338 16.85 -16.07 -5.30
CA GLU A 338 16.72 -15.42 -3.99
C GLU A 338 15.46 -14.54 -3.97
N MET A 339 15.23 -13.74 -5.02
CA MET A 339 14.03 -12.92 -5.18
C MET A 339 12.76 -13.76 -5.22
N LYS A 340 12.78 -14.90 -5.93
CA LYS A 340 11.64 -15.84 -5.99
C LYS A 340 11.31 -16.44 -4.62
N LYS A 341 12.34 -16.82 -3.84
CA LYS A 341 12.15 -17.33 -2.48
C LYS A 341 11.60 -16.26 -1.54
N LEU A 342 12.12 -15.05 -1.63
CA LEU A 342 11.62 -13.92 -0.85
C LEU A 342 10.14 -13.66 -1.20
N ASN A 343 9.79 -13.64 -2.49
CA ASN A 343 8.42 -13.44 -2.93
C ASN A 343 7.44 -14.49 -2.36
N GLU A 344 7.80 -15.78 -2.39
CA GLU A 344 6.98 -16.85 -1.78
C GLU A 344 6.84 -16.66 -0.26
N ALA A 345 7.94 -16.34 0.44
CA ALA A 345 7.92 -16.12 1.88
C ALA A 345 7.04 -14.90 2.24
N VAL A 346 7.14 -13.81 1.47
CA VAL A 346 6.30 -12.62 1.64
C VAL A 346 4.83 -12.98 1.38
N ALA A 347 4.53 -13.64 0.27
CA ALA A 347 3.16 -13.98 -0.11
C ALA A 347 2.43 -14.83 0.95
N ARG A 348 3.12 -15.80 1.59
CA ARG A 348 2.56 -16.60 2.69
C ARG A 348 2.12 -15.72 3.87
N ARG A 349 2.88 -14.67 4.18
CA ARG A 349 2.64 -13.79 5.33
C ARG A 349 1.55 -12.75 5.10
N THR A 350 1.13 -12.55 3.82
CA THR A 350 0.03 -11.63 3.49
C THR A 350 -1.36 -12.26 3.67
N VAL A 351 -1.45 -13.58 3.66
CA VAL A 351 -2.73 -14.29 3.68
C VAL A 351 -3.41 -14.15 5.04
N VAL A 352 -4.69 -13.73 5.03
CA VAL A 352 -5.50 -13.56 6.24
C VAL A 352 -6.55 -14.64 6.33
N LEU A 353 -6.55 -15.42 7.40
CA LEU A 353 -7.61 -16.40 7.69
C LEU A 353 -8.75 -15.68 8.42
N LEU A 354 -9.91 -15.54 7.74
CA LEU A 354 -11.08 -14.83 8.27
C LEU A 354 -12.04 -15.73 9.03
N LYS A 355 -12.18 -16.97 8.58
CA LYS A 355 -13.07 -17.97 9.18
C LYS A 355 -12.45 -19.36 9.07
N ASN A 356 -12.61 -20.19 10.11
CA ASN A 356 -12.16 -21.59 10.13
C ASN A 356 -13.06 -22.42 11.06
N LYS A 357 -14.24 -22.78 10.54
CA LYS A 357 -15.24 -23.51 11.30
C LYS A 357 -14.73 -24.93 11.60
N GLU A 358 -14.85 -25.35 12.86
CA GLU A 358 -14.47 -26.71 13.33
C GLU A 358 -13.02 -27.10 12.93
N HIS A 359 -12.15 -26.10 12.69
CA HIS A 359 -10.76 -26.30 12.25
C HIS A 359 -10.65 -27.14 10.97
N ILE A 360 -11.51 -26.87 9.95
CA ILE A 360 -11.45 -27.53 8.65
C ILE A 360 -10.11 -27.31 7.96
N LEU A 361 -9.51 -26.14 8.12
CA LEU A 361 -8.15 -25.84 7.72
C LEU A 361 -7.18 -26.06 8.90
N PRO A 362 -5.96 -26.56 8.65
CA PRO A 362 -5.43 -26.96 7.34
C PRO A 362 -6.01 -28.30 6.85
N LEU A 363 -6.10 -28.44 5.53
CA LEU A 363 -6.53 -29.67 4.87
C LEU A 363 -5.46 -30.77 5.00
N ASP A 364 -5.88 -31.99 5.28
CA ASP A 364 -5.00 -33.17 5.27
C ASP A 364 -5.10 -33.91 3.93
N LYS A 365 -4.11 -33.69 3.04
CA LYS A 365 -4.10 -34.31 1.71
C LYS A 365 -4.18 -35.85 1.74
N ASN A 366 -3.80 -36.49 2.85
CA ASN A 366 -3.88 -37.95 2.98
C ASN A 366 -5.31 -38.47 3.21
N LYS A 367 -6.23 -37.57 3.60
CA LYS A 367 -7.66 -37.85 3.81
C LYS A 367 -8.55 -37.47 2.63
N ILE A 368 -8.00 -36.73 1.67
CA ILE A 368 -8.72 -36.19 0.52
C ILE A 368 -8.29 -36.94 -0.74
N LYS A 369 -9.24 -37.36 -1.56
CA LYS A 369 -8.99 -37.99 -2.85
C LYS A 369 -9.25 -37.06 -4.02
N THR A 370 -10.19 -36.15 -3.85
CA THR A 370 -10.58 -35.20 -4.89
C THR A 370 -10.81 -33.83 -4.30
N VAL A 371 -10.13 -32.83 -4.82
CA VAL A 371 -10.35 -31.37 -4.54
C VAL A 371 -11.09 -30.76 -5.72
N GLY A 372 -12.22 -30.13 -5.48
CA GLY A 372 -12.89 -29.30 -6.47
C GLY A 372 -12.40 -27.87 -6.35
N VAL A 373 -11.96 -27.28 -7.45
CA VAL A 373 -11.59 -25.86 -7.52
C VAL A 373 -12.56 -25.17 -8.46
N ILE A 374 -13.24 -24.14 -7.98
CA ILE A 374 -14.21 -23.37 -8.78
C ILE A 374 -13.94 -21.86 -8.68
N GLY A 375 -14.37 -21.14 -9.68
CA GLY A 375 -14.37 -19.68 -9.66
C GLY A 375 -13.46 -19.04 -10.70
N PRO A 376 -13.79 -17.79 -11.12
CA PRO A 376 -13.10 -17.08 -12.18
C PRO A 376 -11.66 -16.66 -11.82
N ASN A 377 -11.36 -16.57 -10.53
CA ASN A 377 -10.04 -16.17 -10.06
C ASN A 377 -9.09 -17.36 -9.84
N ALA A 378 -9.59 -18.60 -9.94
CA ALA A 378 -8.79 -19.79 -9.64
C ALA A 378 -7.57 -19.94 -10.56
N ASP A 379 -7.75 -19.72 -11.88
CA ASP A 379 -6.68 -19.78 -12.89
C ASP A 379 -6.45 -18.43 -13.56
N SER A 380 -6.52 -17.36 -12.79
CA SER A 380 -6.34 -15.98 -13.29
C SER A 380 -4.99 -15.40 -12.88
N ARG A 381 -4.11 -15.14 -13.85
CA ARG A 381 -2.86 -14.39 -13.62
C ARG A 381 -3.13 -12.92 -13.28
N ARG A 382 -4.22 -12.36 -13.80
CA ARG A 382 -4.59 -10.97 -13.55
C ARG A 382 -4.99 -10.74 -12.10
N ALA A 383 -5.68 -11.70 -11.50
CA ALA A 383 -6.05 -11.65 -10.09
C ALA A 383 -4.86 -11.79 -9.11
N LEU A 384 -3.66 -12.12 -9.61
CA LEU A 384 -2.45 -12.20 -8.77
C LEU A 384 -1.76 -10.85 -8.56
N VAL A 385 -1.90 -9.90 -9.48
CA VAL A 385 -0.91 -8.82 -9.59
C VAL A 385 -1.39 -7.43 -9.16
N GLY A 386 -2.63 -7.03 -9.39
CA GLY A 386 -3.06 -5.67 -9.13
C GLY A 386 -2.44 -4.64 -10.08
N ASN A 387 -2.38 -3.37 -9.68
CA ASN A 387 -1.89 -2.27 -10.54
C ASN A 387 -0.38 -2.04 -10.38
N TYR A 388 0.26 -1.47 -11.40
CA TYR A 388 1.69 -1.14 -11.46
C TYR A 388 2.62 -2.35 -11.26
N GLU A 389 2.35 -3.43 -11.96
CA GLU A 389 3.16 -4.65 -11.93
C GLU A 389 4.28 -4.66 -12.98
N GLY A 390 5.32 -5.45 -12.72
CA GLY A 390 6.29 -5.91 -13.70
C GLY A 390 5.83 -7.19 -14.40
N THR A 391 6.72 -7.82 -15.16
CA THR A 391 6.46 -9.12 -15.79
C THR A 391 7.27 -10.20 -15.07
N ALA A 392 6.59 -11.07 -14.30
CA ALA A 392 7.26 -12.18 -13.67
C ALA A 392 7.67 -13.27 -14.69
N SER A 393 8.79 -13.94 -14.46
CA SER A 393 9.22 -15.06 -15.31
C SER A 393 8.30 -16.29 -15.17
N ARG A 394 7.61 -16.45 -14.05
CA ARG A 394 6.60 -17.47 -13.80
C ARG A 394 5.51 -16.92 -12.89
N TYR A 395 4.27 -17.15 -13.26
CA TYR A 395 3.10 -16.99 -12.41
C TYR A 395 2.66 -18.34 -11.90
N ILE A 396 2.12 -18.40 -10.69
CA ILE A 396 1.50 -19.59 -10.10
C ILE A 396 0.12 -19.16 -9.62
N THR A 397 -0.93 -19.59 -10.34
CA THR A 397 -2.32 -19.34 -9.98
C THR A 397 -2.74 -20.20 -8.78
N VAL A 398 -3.88 -19.92 -8.17
CA VAL A 398 -4.35 -20.72 -7.02
C VAL A 398 -4.58 -22.18 -7.45
N LEU A 399 -5.13 -22.39 -8.65
CA LEU A 399 -5.31 -23.72 -9.22
C LEU A 399 -3.96 -24.43 -9.38
N GLU A 400 -2.97 -23.80 -10.07
CA GLU A 400 -1.62 -24.35 -10.23
C GLU A 400 -0.95 -24.63 -8.88
N GLY A 401 -1.11 -23.76 -7.90
CA GLY A 401 -0.55 -23.94 -6.56
C GLY A 401 -1.13 -25.17 -5.83
N ILE A 402 -2.43 -25.39 -5.94
CA ILE A 402 -3.09 -26.58 -5.39
C ILE A 402 -2.62 -27.85 -6.13
N GLU A 403 -2.60 -27.83 -7.47
CA GLU A 403 -2.13 -28.96 -8.29
C GLU A 403 -0.67 -29.32 -7.98
N ASP A 404 0.23 -28.32 -7.94
CA ASP A 404 1.65 -28.50 -7.61
C ASP A 404 1.83 -29.10 -6.19
N TYR A 405 1.00 -28.68 -5.22
CA TYR A 405 1.07 -29.14 -3.84
C TYR A 405 0.59 -30.59 -3.66
N VAL A 406 -0.57 -30.90 -4.21
CA VAL A 406 -1.19 -32.25 -4.01
C VAL A 406 -0.55 -33.30 -4.90
N GLY A 407 -0.01 -32.94 -6.07
CA GLY A 407 0.61 -33.85 -7.03
C GLY A 407 -0.36 -34.85 -7.59
N ASP A 408 0.15 -36.00 -8.01
CA ASP A 408 -0.64 -37.09 -8.62
C ASP A 408 -1.47 -37.92 -7.62
N ASP A 409 -1.27 -37.68 -6.31
CA ASP A 409 -1.95 -38.46 -5.25
C ASP A 409 -3.39 -38.04 -5.02
N VAL A 410 -3.74 -36.80 -5.35
CA VAL A 410 -5.08 -36.22 -5.20
C VAL A 410 -5.57 -35.68 -6.53
N ARG A 411 -6.76 -36.07 -6.93
CA ARG A 411 -7.39 -35.54 -8.14
C ARG A 411 -7.85 -34.12 -7.93
N VAL A 412 -7.50 -33.20 -8.84
CA VAL A 412 -8.04 -31.86 -8.88
C VAL A 412 -9.06 -31.76 -10.02
N LEU A 413 -10.28 -31.32 -9.71
CA LEU A 413 -11.32 -30.99 -10.67
C LEU A 413 -11.50 -29.48 -10.70
N TYR A 414 -11.55 -28.90 -11.88
CA TYR A 414 -11.67 -27.44 -12.05
C TYR A 414 -12.87 -27.05 -12.90
N SER A 415 -13.53 -25.96 -12.53
CA SER A 415 -14.45 -25.21 -13.37
C SER A 415 -14.28 -23.71 -13.11
N GLU A 416 -14.18 -22.90 -14.18
CA GLU A 416 -14.25 -21.43 -14.08
C GLU A 416 -15.54 -20.95 -13.37
N GLY A 417 -16.62 -21.70 -13.51
CA GLY A 417 -17.88 -21.52 -12.82
C GLY A 417 -18.74 -20.37 -13.33
N CYS A 418 -18.17 -19.21 -13.46
CA CYS A 418 -18.81 -18.01 -14.01
C CYS A 418 -17.75 -17.04 -14.57
N HIS A 419 -18.20 -16.05 -15.32
CA HIS A 419 -17.34 -14.90 -15.66
C HIS A 419 -17.12 -14.01 -14.44
N LEU A 420 -16.03 -13.26 -14.42
CA LEU A 420 -15.66 -12.39 -13.28
C LEU A 420 -16.78 -11.42 -12.87
N TYR A 421 -17.53 -10.85 -13.83
CA TYR A 421 -18.60 -9.89 -13.56
C TYR A 421 -19.80 -9.97 -14.54
N LYS A 422 -19.73 -10.80 -15.60
CA LYS A 422 -20.87 -10.96 -16.56
C LYS A 422 -21.76 -12.12 -16.16
N ASP A 423 -22.94 -12.14 -16.72
CA ASP A 423 -23.95 -13.16 -16.52
C ASP A 423 -23.63 -14.51 -17.23
N ARG A 424 -22.55 -14.56 -18.05
CA ARG A 424 -22.12 -15.73 -18.81
C ARG A 424 -20.66 -15.68 -19.18
N THR A 425 -20.04 -16.83 -19.40
CA THR A 425 -18.63 -16.95 -19.82
C THR A 425 -18.49 -16.87 -21.35
N SER A 426 -19.44 -17.42 -22.09
CA SER A 426 -19.46 -17.42 -23.56
C SER A 426 -20.51 -16.45 -24.11
N ASN A 427 -20.12 -15.52 -25.01
CA ASN A 427 -21.02 -14.51 -25.58
C ASN A 427 -22.24 -15.08 -26.33
N LEU A 428 -22.21 -16.35 -26.74
CA LEU A 428 -23.31 -17.03 -27.45
C LEU A 428 -24.14 -17.94 -26.53
N ALA A 429 -23.73 -18.09 -25.27
CA ALA A 429 -24.42 -18.92 -24.30
C ALA A 429 -25.60 -18.18 -23.65
N GLN A 430 -26.43 -18.93 -22.94
CA GLN A 430 -27.44 -18.36 -22.03
C GLN A 430 -26.77 -17.95 -20.72
N GLU A 431 -27.48 -17.17 -19.93
CA GLU A 431 -27.09 -16.82 -18.58
C GLU A 431 -26.71 -18.08 -17.76
N ASN A 432 -25.69 -17.93 -16.93
CA ASN A 432 -25.21 -18.97 -16.01
C ASN A 432 -24.76 -20.27 -16.73
N ASP A 433 -24.06 -20.13 -17.83
CA ASP A 433 -23.71 -21.21 -18.78
C ASP A 433 -22.76 -22.28 -18.21
N ARG A 434 -22.15 -22.10 -17.01
CA ARG A 434 -21.25 -23.04 -16.37
C ARG A 434 -21.81 -23.71 -15.10
N MET A 435 -23.00 -23.37 -14.65
CA MET A 435 -23.58 -23.86 -13.41
C MET A 435 -23.64 -25.41 -13.34
N SER A 436 -23.99 -26.06 -14.43
CA SER A 436 -24.02 -27.55 -14.46
C SER A 436 -22.65 -28.21 -14.25
N GLU A 437 -21.59 -27.54 -14.71
CA GLU A 437 -20.22 -27.97 -14.51
C GLU A 437 -19.77 -27.76 -13.06
N VAL A 438 -20.10 -26.60 -12.46
CA VAL A 438 -19.89 -26.33 -11.02
C VAL A 438 -20.50 -27.42 -10.16
N LEU A 439 -21.78 -27.74 -10.41
CA LEU A 439 -22.48 -28.80 -9.67
C LEU A 439 -21.82 -30.18 -9.84
N GLY A 440 -21.29 -30.48 -11.04
CA GLY A 440 -20.54 -31.69 -11.31
C GLY A 440 -19.25 -31.77 -10.51
N VAL A 441 -18.43 -30.72 -10.58
CA VAL A 441 -17.18 -30.59 -9.82
C VAL A 441 -17.44 -30.75 -8.31
N CYS A 442 -18.42 -30.00 -7.76
CA CYS A 442 -18.71 -30.03 -6.33
C CYS A 442 -19.18 -31.40 -5.83
N LYS A 443 -20.06 -32.07 -6.58
CA LYS A 443 -20.58 -33.41 -6.18
C LYS A 443 -19.52 -34.48 -6.16
N GLU A 444 -18.57 -34.44 -7.08
CA GLU A 444 -17.52 -35.45 -7.24
C GLU A 444 -16.28 -35.16 -6.34
N SER A 445 -16.30 -34.08 -5.58
CA SER A 445 -15.20 -33.66 -4.72
C SER A 445 -15.44 -34.03 -3.25
N ASP A 446 -14.35 -34.20 -2.49
CA ASP A 446 -14.38 -34.37 -1.03
C ASP A 446 -14.43 -32.99 -0.33
N VAL A 447 -13.79 -31.97 -0.92
CA VAL A 447 -13.78 -30.61 -0.48
C VAL A 447 -13.77 -29.68 -1.70
N VAL A 448 -14.38 -28.49 -1.58
CA VAL A 448 -14.44 -27.48 -2.63
C VAL A 448 -13.68 -26.23 -2.20
N VAL A 449 -12.81 -25.75 -3.07
CA VAL A 449 -12.13 -24.44 -2.93
C VAL A 449 -12.71 -23.50 -3.97
N ALA A 450 -13.52 -22.54 -3.52
CA ALA A 450 -14.08 -21.48 -4.37
C ALA A 450 -13.15 -20.29 -4.36
N VAL A 451 -12.57 -19.91 -5.52
CA VAL A 451 -11.64 -18.80 -5.66
C VAL A 451 -12.35 -17.66 -6.39
N LEU A 452 -12.80 -16.70 -5.63
CA LEU A 452 -13.68 -15.62 -6.06
C LEU A 452 -13.07 -14.25 -5.74
N GLY A 453 -13.68 -13.18 -6.25
CA GLY A 453 -13.30 -11.80 -5.93
C GLY A 453 -13.21 -10.90 -7.14
N LEU A 454 -12.13 -10.14 -7.21
CA LEU A 454 -11.91 -9.05 -8.15
C LEU A 454 -10.60 -9.26 -8.94
N ASP A 455 -10.31 -8.34 -9.83
CA ASP A 455 -8.97 -8.08 -10.38
C ASP A 455 -8.80 -6.58 -10.65
N ALA A 456 -7.60 -6.16 -11.05
CA ALA A 456 -7.32 -4.76 -11.37
C ALA A 456 -8.09 -4.21 -12.60
N GLY A 457 -8.91 -5.02 -13.25
CA GLY A 457 -9.82 -4.57 -14.30
C GLY A 457 -11.18 -4.12 -13.77
N ILE A 458 -11.50 -4.46 -12.50
CA ILE A 458 -12.71 -4.02 -11.81
C ILE A 458 -12.37 -2.88 -10.85
N GLU A 459 -11.31 -3.02 -10.06
CA GLU A 459 -10.82 -1.97 -9.18
C GLU A 459 -9.42 -1.53 -9.59
N GLY A 460 -9.21 -0.24 -9.84
CA GLY A 460 -7.93 0.28 -10.31
C GLY A 460 -7.95 1.77 -10.56
N GLU A 461 -6.96 2.26 -11.27
CA GLU A 461 -6.83 3.66 -11.63
C GLU A 461 -7.71 4.01 -12.84
N GLU A 462 -8.22 5.24 -12.90
CA GLU A 462 -8.90 5.76 -14.09
C GLU A 462 -8.03 5.58 -15.35
N GLY A 463 -8.62 5.01 -16.40
CA GLY A 463 -7.95 4.73 -17.66
C GLY A 463 -7.13 3.44 -17.70
N ASP A 464 -6.73 2.87 -16.58
CA ASP A 464 -6.03 1.58 -16.49
C ASP A 464 -7.02 0.41 -16.31
N ALA A 465 -8.11 0.63 -15.60
CA ALA A 465 -9.15 -0.36 -15.38
C ALA A 465 -10.36 -0.11 -16.25
N GLY A 466 -10.60 -0.95 -17.23
CA GLY A 466 -11.79 -0.93 -18.07
C GLY A 466 -12.90 -1.74 -17.43
N ASN A 467 -13.58 -1.20 -16.41
CA ASN A 467 -14.77 -1.83 -15.84
C ASN A 467 -16.06 -1.27 -16.47
N GLU A 468 -17.19 -1.85 -16.15
CA GLU A 468 -18.51 -1.39 -16.64
C GLU A 468 -18.91 -0.03 -16.06
N TYR A 469 -18.24 0.43 -15.02
CA TYR A 469 -18.45 1.69 -14.33
C TYR A 469 -17.53 2.81 -14.85
N GLY A 470 -16.56 2.48 -15.69
CA GLY A 470 -15.74 3.40 -16.47
C GLY A 470 -14.58 4.08 -15.77
N SER A 471 -14.55 4.09 -14.43
CA SER A 471 -13.56 4.87 -13.66
C SER A 471 -12.56 4.06 -12.84
N GLY A 472 -12.80 2.78 -12.62
CA GLY A 472 -11.97 1.95 -11.76
C GLY A 472 -12.43 1.84 -10.31
N ASP A 473 -13.34 2.72 -9.84
CA ASP A 473 -14.01 2.58 -8.56
C ASP A 473 -15.10 1.50 -8.60
N LYS A 474 -15.33 0.85 -7.47
CA LYS A 474 -16.43 -0.11 -7.32
C LYS A 474 -17.75 0.61 -6.97
N PRO A 475 -18.89 0.20 -7.51
CA PRO A 475 -20.18 0.78 -7.14
C PRO A 475 -20.66 0.30 -5.76
N ASP A 476 -20.30 -0.94 -5.40
CA ASP A 476 -20.70 -1.61 -4.17
C ASP A 476 -19.60 -2.56 -3.67
N LEU A 477 -19.86 -3.23 -2.57
CA LEU A 477 -18.94 -4.16 -1.91
C LEU A 477 -19.26 -5.64 -2.16
N ASN A 478 -20.23 -5.96 -3.01
CA ASN A 478 -20.63 -7.33 -3.25
C ASN A 478 -19.65 -8.06 -4.17
N LEU A 479 -19.72 -9.38 -4.19
CA LEU A 479 -19.10 -10.20 -5.22
C LEU A 479 -19.80 -9.90 -6.56
N PRO A 480 -19.04 -9.55 -7.62
CA PRO A 480 -19.66 -9.15 -8.88
C PRO A 480 -20.21 -10.34 -9.68
N GLY A 481 -21.18 -10.05 -10.57
CA GLY A 481 -21.77 -11.04 -11.48
C GLY A 481 -22.45 -12.18 -10.76
N LEU A 482 -22.15 -13.39 -11.15
CA LEU A 482 -22.76 -14.63 -10.63
C LEU A 482 -21.88 -15.37 -9.59
N GLN A 483 -20.91 -14.68 -9.00
CA GLN A 483 -19.95 -15.33 -8.09
C GLN A 483 -20.62 -15.86 -6.81
N GLU A 484 -21.58 -15.13 -6.25
CA GLU A 484 -22.32 -15.61 -5.07
C GLU A 484 -23.21 -16.81 -5.41
N GLU A 485 -23.85 -16.80 -6.58
CA GLU A 485 -24.72 -17.91 -7.02
C GLU A 485 -23.94 -19.24 -7.18
N ILE A 486 -22.72 -19.20 -7.72
CA ILE A 486 -21.91 -20.43 -7.82
C ILE A 486 -21.42 -20.90 -6.43
N LEU A 487 -21.21 -19.98 -5.51
CA LEU A 487 -20.85 -20.33 -4.13
C LEU A 487 -22.04 -20.98 -3.40
N GLU A 488 -23.26 -20.44 -3.55
CA GLU A 488 -24.49 -21.04 -3.05
C GLU A 488 -24.71 -22.45 -3.60
N ALA A 489 -24.49 -22.63 -4.90
CA ALA A 489 -24.58 -23.92 -5.56
C ALA A 489 -23.57 -24.92 -4.99
N ALA A 490 -22.32 -24.48 -4.72
CA ALA A 490 -21.31 -25.32 -4.11
C ALA A 490 -21.71 -25.76 -2.69
N VAL A 491 -22.18 -24.86 -1.85
CA VAL A 491 -22.66 -25.15 -0.49
C VAL A 491 -23.84 -26.13 -0.55
N SER A 492 -24.76 -25.96 -1.52
CA SER A 492 -25.93 -26.85 -1.70
C SER A 492 -25.55 -28.31 -1.98
N CYS A 493 -24.34 -28.59 -2.45
CA CYS A 493 -23.84 -29.94 -2.67
C CYS A 493 -23.49 -30.71 -1.39
N GLY A 494 -23.51 -30.03 -0.23
CA GLY A 494 -23.29 -30.63 1.08
C GLY A 494 -21.85 -31.14 1.32
N LYS A 495 -20.88 -30.53 0.63
CA LYS A 495 -19.46 -30.78 0.84
C LYS A 495 -18.87 -29.58 1.61
N PRO A 496 -17.75 -29.76 2.33
CA PRO A 496 -17.02 -28.63 2.91
C PRO A 496 -16.61 -27.65 1.81
N VAL A 497 -16.86 -26.35 2.04
CA VAL A 497 -16.55 -25.27 1.09
C VAL A 497 -15.60 -24.28 1.76
N ILE A 498 -14.47 -24.02 1.10
CA ILE A 498 -13.48 -23.02 1.47
C ILE A 498 -13.54 -21.90 0.45
N LEU A 499 -13.82 -20.69 0.90
CA LEU A 499 -13.78 -19.49 0.06
C LEU A 499 -12.40 -18.86 0.13
N VAL A 500 -11.74 -18.69 -1.01
CA VAL A 500 -10.52 -17.90 -1.18
C VAL A 500 -10.89 -16.64 -1.93
N LEU A 501 -10.76 -15.48 -1.27
CA LEU A 501 -11.01 -14.17 -1.86
C LEU A 501 -9.71 -13.59 -2.43
N LEU A 502 -9.71 -13.23 -3.71
CA LEU A 502 -8.68 -12.42 -4.34
C LEU A 502 -9.27 -11.04 -4.65
N SER A 503 -8.91 -10.05 -3.86
CA SER A 503 -9.39 -8.67 -4.01
C SER A 503 -8.40 -7.69 -3.39
N GLY A 504 -8.32 -6.47 -3.93
CA GLY A 504 -7.50 -5.42 -3.35
C GLY A 504 -8.22 -4.58 -2.30
N SER A 505 -9.47 -4.90 -2.00
CA SER A 505 -10.34 -4.14 -1.09
C SER A 505 -11.28 -5.06 -0.33
N ALA A 506 -11.98 -4.49 0.67
CA ALA A 506 -13.00 -5.19 1.42
C ALA A 506 -14.20 -5.58 0.55
N LEU A 507 -14.75 -6.77 0.80
CA LEU A 507 -15.97 -7.30 0.19
C LEU A 507 -17.01 -7.63 1.28
N ALA A 508 -18.29 -7.38 0.98
CA ALA A 508 -19.43 -7.66 1.87
C ALA A 508 -19.92 -9.11 1.70
N VAL A 509 -19.14 -10.05 2.19
CA VAL A 509 -19.40 -11.51 2.05
C VAL A 509 -20.23 -12.09 3.20
N ASN A 510 -21.31 -11.40 3.59
CA ASN A 510 -22.15 -11.81 4.73
C ASN A 510 -22.73 -13.21 4.56
N TRP A 511 -23.25 -13.52 3.38
CA TRP A 511 -23.81 -14.84 3.11
C TRP A 511 -22.74 -15.94 3.27
N ALA A 512 -21.53 -15.70 2.77
CA ALA A 512 -20.42 -16.66 2.91
C ALA A 512 -19.98 -16.79 4.39
N ASP A 513 -19.95 -15.70 5.17
CA ASP A 513 -19.63 -15.76 6.60
C ASP A 513 -20.57 -16.71 7.36
N GLU A 514 -21.82 -16.79 6.96
CA GLU A 514 -22.80 -17.68 7.59
C GLU A 514 -22.69 -19.14 7.10
N HIS A 515 -22.42 -19.39 5.82
CA HIS A 515 -22.68 -20.66 5.15
C HIS A 515 -21.45 -21.48 4.78
N VAL A 516 -20.28 -20.88 4.49
CA VAL A 516 -19.08 -21.64 4.14
C VAL A 516 -18.27 -22.05 5.39
N ASP A 517 -17.41 -23.05 5.26
CA ASP A 517 -16.66 -23.61 6.38
C ASP A 517 -15.38 -22.84 6.70
N ALA A 518 -14.72 -22.25 5.69
CA ALA A 518 -13.56 -21.38 5.89
C ALA A 518 -13.53 -20.25 4.86
N ILE A 519 -12.95 -19.11 5.26
CA ILE A 519 -12.74 -17.93 4.40
C ILE A 519 -11.30 -17.48 4.55
N VAL A 520 -10.62 -17.34 3.42
CA VAL A 520 -9.22 -16.89 3.31
C VAL A 520 -9.17 -15.67 2.42
N GLN A 521 -8.63 -14.55 2.90
CA GLN A 521 -8.35 -13.36 2.09
C GLN A 521 -6.91 -13.44 1.57
N GLY A 522 -6.76 -13.56 0.26
CA GLY A 522 -5.47 -13.67 -0.42
C GLY A 522 -4.96 -12.36 -0.98
N TRP A 523 -5.75 -11.30 -1.06
CA TRP A 523 -5.43 -10.01 -1.70
C TRP A 523 -5.12 -10.18 -3.20
N TYR A 524 -4.20 -9.40 -3.73
CA TYR A 524 -3.46 -9.66 -4.98
C TYR A 524 -2.08 -10.18 -4.58
N PRO A 525 -1.89 -11.51 -4.53
CA PRO A 525 -0.82 -12.14 -3.75
C PRO A 525 0.53 -12.20 -4.46
N GLY A 526 0.67 -11.53 -5.61
CA GLY A 526 1.89 -11.53 -6.40
C GLY A 526 2.04 -12.78 -7.27
N ALA A 527 3.11 -12.80 -8.08
CA ALA A 527 3.30 -13.85 -9.09
C ALA A 527 3.41 -15.28 -8.53
N ARG A 528 3.77 -15.43 -7.27
CA ARG A 528 3.92 -16.73 -6.57
C ARG A 528 2.77 -17.00 -5.59
N GLY A 529 1.72 -16.20 -5.65
CA GLY A 529 0.63 -16.19 -4.69
C GLY A 529 -0.14 -17.51 -4.59
N GLY A 530 -0.36 -18.20 -5.70
CA GLY A 530 -1.05 -19.50 -5.69
C GLY A 530 -0.32 -20.56 -4.88
N ALA A 531 1.02 -20.63 -4.96
CA ALA A 531 1.81 -21.52 -4.13
C ALA A 531 1.67 -21.15 -2.63
N ALA A 532 1.73 -19.86 -2.30
CA ALA A 532 1.58 -19.38 -0.92
C ALA A 532 0.20 -19.73 -0.35
N ILE A 533 -0.87 -19.54 -1.14
CA ILE A 533 -2.24 -19.89 -0.73
C ILE A 533 -2.37 -21.40 -0.53
N ALA A 534 -1.81 -22.22 -1.43
CA ALA A 534 -1.81 -23.68 -1.25
C ALA A 534 -1.09 -24.10 0.04
N ASP A 535 0.08 -23.50 0.34
CA ASP A 535 0.82 -23.75 1.59
C ASP A 535 -0.02 -23.45 2.85
N ILE A 536 -0.84 -22.38 2.81
CA ILE A 536 -1.78 -22.08 3.89
C ILE A 536 -2.90 -23.13 3.91
N LEU A 537 -3.55 -23.42 2.79
CA LEU A 537 -4.68 -24.36 2.75
C LEU A 537 -4.32 -25.75 3.29
N PHE A 538 -3.08 -26.19 3.06
CA PHE A 538 -2.62 -27.52 3.47
C PHE A 538 -1.69 -27.53 4.71
N GLY A 539 -1.44 -26.36 5.33
CA GLY A 539 -0.75 -26.26 6.61
C GLY A 539 0.78 -26.31 6.57
N GLU A 540 1.39 -26.13 5.40
CA GLU A 540 2.86 -25.92 5.30
C GLU A 540 3.27 -24.56 5.87
N ALA A 541 2.34 -23.61 5.89
CA ALA A 541 2.50 -22.31 6.55
C ALA A 541 1.30 -22.00 7.44
N ASN A 542 1.57 -21.34 8.55
CA ASN A 542 0.54 -20.78 9.42
C ASN A 542 0.09 -19.40 8.91
N PRO A 543 -1.21 -19.11 8.78
CA PRO A 543 -1.66 -17.76 8.42
C PRO A 543 -1.27 -16.76 9.53
N GLU A 544 -0.58 -15.69 9.13
CA GLU A 544 -0.06 -14.65 10.03
C GLU A 544 -0.62 -13.26 9.70
N GLY A 545 -1.34 -13.15 8.59
CA GLY A 545 -1.87 -11.88 8.11
C GLY A 545 -2.95 -11.31 9.01
N LYS A 546 -3.04 -9.96 9.04
CA LYS A 546 -4.08 -9.18 9.72
C LYS A 546 -4.71 -8.22 8.73
N LEU A 547 -6.01 -7.91 8.90
CA LEU A 547 -6.69 -6.98 8.00
C LEU A 547 -6.18 -5.55 8.17
N PRO A 548 -5.61 -4.92 7.13
CA PRO A 548 -5.20 -3.51 7.16
C PRO A 548 -6.37 -2.54 6.86
N VAL A 549 -7.56 -3.09 6.61
CA VAL A 549 -8.81 -2.35 6.36
C VAL A 549 -9.98 -3.09 7.01
N THR A 550 -11.00 -2.32 7.37
CA THR A 550 -12.28 -2.83 7.87
C THR A 550 -13.10 -3.44 6.72
N PHE A 551 -13.65 -4.62 6.93
CA PHE A 551 -14.68 -5.21 6.05
C PHE A 551 -16.06 -4.80 6.55
N TYR A 552 -16.76 -3.98 5.77
CA TYR A 552 -18.12 -3.53 6.07
C TYR A 552 -19.15 -4.59 5.71
N ARG A 553 -20.34 -4.54 6.31
CA ARG A 553 -21.42 -5.47 6.01
C ARG A 553 -22.17 -5.13 4.74
N THR A 554 -22.25 -3.84 4.41
CA THR A 554 -22.99 -3.36 3.25
C THR A 554 -22.46 -1.99 2.79
N THR A 555 -22.69 -1.68 1.55
CA THR A 555 -22.34 -0.38 0.95
C THR A 555 -23.18 0.76 1.54
N GLU A 556 -24.43 0.47 1.97
CA GLU A 556 -25.33 1.46 2.56
C GLU A 556 -24.87 2.00 3.92
N GLU A 557 -23.93 1.32 4.58
CA GLU A 557 -23.30 1.81 5.82
C GLU A 557 -22.25 2.90 5.56
N LEU A 558 -21.79 3.03 4.31
CA LEU A 558 -20.76 4.00 3.97
C LEU A 558 -21.34 5.40 3.79
N PRO A 559 -20.66 6.44 4.31
CA PRO A 559 -20.97 7.82 3.97
C PRO A 559 -20.83 8.10 2.47
N ASP A 560 -21.32 9.29 2.02
CA ASP A 560 -21.12 9.73 0.66
C ASP A 560 -19.64 9.67 0.26
N PHE A 561 -19.34 9.13 -0.92
CA PHE A 561 -17.95 8.92 -1.35
C PHE A 561 -17.17 10.24 -1.46
N GLU A 562 -17.83 11.33 -1.83
CA GLU A 562 -17.24 12.66 -1.93
C GLU A 562 -17.08 13.38 -0.57
N ASP A 563 -17.70 12.88 0.50
CA ASP A 563 -17.51 13.41 1.85
C ASP A 563 -16.17 12.95 2.42
N TYR A 564 -15.25 13.88 2.59
CA TYR A 564 -13.90 13.64 3.11
C TYR A 564 -13.77 13.83 4.62
N SER A 565 -14.87 14.08 5.33
CA SER A 565 -14.87 13.93 6.79
C SER A 565 -14.63 12.48 7.17
N MET A 566 -13.98 12.25 8.29
CA MET A 566 -13.72 10.88 8.76
C MET A 566 -14.89 10.27 9.54
N GLN A 567 -15.97 11.00 9.76
CA GLN A 567 -17.13 10.53 10.51
C GLN A 567 -17.76 9.28 9.85
N GLY A 568 -17.95 8.22 10.61
CA GLY A 568 -18.54 6.95 10.16
C GLY A 568 -17.62 6.11 9.25
N ARG A 569 -16.34 6.46 9.13
CA ARG A 569 -15.37 5.78 8.25
C ARG A 569 -14.27 5.10 9.03
N THR A 570 -13.75 4.02 8.47
CA THR A 570 -12.67 3.21 9.03
C THR A 570 -12.97 2.70 10.45
N TYR A 571 -12.17 1.80 10.97
CA TYR A 571 -12.35 1.30 12.33
C TYR A 571 -12.33 2.41 13.38
N ARG A 572 -11.67 3.55 13.10
CA ARG A 572 -11.48 4.62 14.08
C ARG A 572 -12.78 5.37 14.39
N TYR A 573 -13.66 5.54 13.41
CA TYR A 573 -14.83 6.42 13.48
C TYR A 573 -16.17 5.73 13.19
N MET A 574 -16.18 4.46 12.72
CA MET A 574 -17.43 3.76 12.49
C MET A 574 -18.10 3.37 13.81
N GLU A 575 -19.43 3.45 13.83
CA GLU A 575 -20.25 3.06 14.99
C GLU A 575 -20.91 1.69 14.80
N GLN A 576 -21.06 1.26 13.53
CA GLN A 576 -21.66 -0.01 13.17
C GLN A 576 -20.68 -1.17 13.43
N GLU A 577 -21.23 -2.38 13.65
CA GLU A 577 -20.40 -3.58 13.79
C GLU A 577 -19.87 -4.02 12.42
N ALA A 578 -18.56 -4.08 12.25
CA ALA A 578 -17.90 -4.58 11.04
C ALA A 578 -18.28 -6.04 10.74
N LEU A 579 -18.18 -6.46 9.47
CA LEU A 579 -18.18 -7.89 9.13
C LEU A 579 -16.89 -8.54 9.67
N TYR A 580 -15.72 -7.96 9.32
CA TYR A 580 -14.43 -8.29 9.92
C TYR A 580 -13.68 -6.99 10.27
N PRO A 581 -13.27 -6.83 11.53
CA PRO A 581 -12.62 -5.61 12.01
C PRO A 581 -11.20 -5.44 11.45
N PHE A 582 -10.71 -4.19 11.40
CA PHE A 582 -9.29 -3.89 11.21
C PHE A 582 -8.43 -4.66 12.24
N GLY A 583 -7.25 -5.10 11.84
CA GLY A 583 -6.32 -5.84 12.72
C GLY A 583 -6.73 -7.30 13.02
N TYR A 584 -7.88 -7.74 12.50
CA TYR A 584 -8.35 -9.11 12.66
C TYR A 584 -7.66 -10.10 11.70
N GLY A 585 -7.48 -11.32 12.16
CA GLY A 585 -7.00 -12.47 11.40
C GLY A 585 -6.72 -13.65 12.32
N LEU A 586 -7.19 -14.84 11.95
CA LEU A 586 -7.02 -16.09 12.69
C LEU A 586 -5.66 -16.74 12.37
N SER A 587 -5.28 -17.70 13.21
CA SER A 587 -4.09 -18.54 13.07
C SER A 587 -4.46 -19.99 13.31
N TYR A 588 -3.65 -20.93 12.83
CA TYR A 588 -3.78 -22.37 13.15
C TYR A 588 -3.26 -22.69 14.56
N THR A 589 -2.57 -21.75 15.19
CA THR A 589 -2.16 -21.85 16.58
C THR A 589 -2.87 -20.78 17.43
N GLU A 590 -2.72 -20.86 18.74
CA GLU A 590 -3.36 -19.94 19.68
C GLU A 590 -2.33 -19.23 20.55
N TYR A 591 -2.61 -17.98 20.89
CA TYR A 591 -1.76 -17.20 21.76
C TYR A 591 -2.52 -16.75 23.01
N ALA A 592 -1.82 -16.74 24.16
CA ALA A 592 -2.32 -16.24 25.43
C ALA A 592 -1.44 -15.09 25.93
N TYR A 593 -2.08 -14.02 26.35
CA TYR A 593 -1.45 -12.84 26.91
C TYR A 593 -1.53 -12.90 28.44
N GLN A 594 -0.44 -12.61 29.15
CA GLN A 594 -0.37 -12.71 30.59
C GLN A 594 0.50 -11.60 31.17
N ASN A 595 0.28 -11.29 32.47
CA ASN A 595 1.11 -10.36 33.24
C ASN A 595 1.22 -8.96 32.63
N VAL A 596 0.17 -8.49 31.95
CA VAL A 596 0.15 -7.14 31.37
C VAL A 596 0.14 -6.10 32.47
N ARG A 597 1.17 -5.24 32.51
CA ARG A 597 1.36 -4.24 33.55
C ARG A 597 2.26 -3.10 33.08
N PHE A 598 2.13 -1.94 33.72
CA PHE A 598 3.16 -0.91 33.60
C PHE A 598 4.45 -1.34 34.34
N LEU A 599 5.59 -1.00 33.77
CA LEU A 599 6.89 -1.24 34.42
C LEU A 599 7.27 -0.08 35.35
N GLU A 600 6.79 1.12 35.08
CA GLU A 600 6.91 2.27 35.96
C GLU A 600 5.98 2.12 37.20
N GLN A 601 6.45 2.53 38.38
CA GLN A 601 5.63 2.54 39.61
C GLN A 601 4.53 3.61 39.55
N GLU A 602 4.84 4.77 38.95
CA GLU A 602 3.95 5.89 38.71
C GLU A 602 4.08 6.29 37.24
N PRO A 603 3.32 5.65 36.33
CA PRO A 603 3.41 5.95 34.91
C PRO A 603 2.89 7.36 34.61
N VAL A 604 3.65 8.11 33.79
CA VAL A 604 3.34 9.50 33.41
C VAL A 604 3.27 9.62 31.90
N VAL A 605 2.10 9.96 31.37
CA VAL A 605 1.81 10.05 29.93
C VAL A 605 2.80 10.95 29.17
N SER A 606 3.14 12.11 29.76
CA SER A 606 4.06 13.07 29.11
C SER A 606 5.51 12.58 29.01
N GLU A 607 5.88 11.55 29.76
CA GLU A 607 7.19 10.89 29.72
C GLU A 607 7.16 9.59 28.88
N GLY A 608 5.96 9.19 28.42
CA GLY A 608 5.69 7.89 27.84
C GLY A 608 5.64 6.79 28.90
N VAL A 609 5.17 5.60 28.53
CA VAL A 609 5.01 4.46 29.43
C VAL A 609 5.55 3.18 28.82
N THR A 610 5.98 2.25 29.66
CA THR A 610 6.45 0.93 29.20
C THR A 610 5.53 -0.16 29.74
N ILE A 611 5.01 -0.98 28.83
CA ILE A 611 4.13 -2.10 29.13
C ILE A 611 4.96 -3.38 29.10
N GLY A 612 5.02 -4.10 30.23
CA GLY A 612 5.58 -5.43 30.30
C GLY A 612 4.47 -6.48 30.22
N LEU A 613 4.70 -7.53 29.44
CA LEU A 613 3.78 -8.67 29.30
C LEU A 613 4.51 -9.93 28.90
N SER A 614 3.86 -11.09 29.03
CA SER A 614 4.28 -12.33 28.42
C SER A 614 3.24 -12.81 27.40
N VAL A 615 3.72 -13.35 26.27
CA VAL A 615 2.90 -13.97 25.23
C VAL A 615 3.34 -15.41 25.05
N LYS A 616 2.38 -16.32 25.10
CA LYS A 616 2.62 -17.76 24.98
C LYS A 616 1.87 -18.34 23.80
N ASN A 617 2.55 -19.09 22.95
CA ASN A 617 1.93 -19.97 21.97
C ASN A 617 1.39 -21.20 22.71
N THR A 618 0.07 -21.31 22.83
CA THR A 618 -0.59 -22.40 23.54
C THR A 618 -1.00 -23.56 22.62
N GLY A 619 -0.83 -23.37 21.32
CA GLY A 619 -1.15 -24.37 20.31
C GLY A 619 -0.01 -25.34 20.01
N LYS A 620 -0.15 -26.07 18.89
CA LYS A 620 0.75 -27.16 18.49
C LYS A 620 1.62 -26.83 17.27
N MET A 621 1.42 -25.66 16.66
CA MET A 621 2.12 -25.20 15.47
C MET A 621 2.93 -23.96 15.82
N ASP A 622 4.10 -23.83 15.22
CA ASP A 622 4.88 -22.59 15.28
C ASP A 622 4.12 -21.47 14.57
N GLY A 623 4.29 -20.23 15.02
CA GLY A 623 3.64 -19.10 14.38
C GLY A 623 4.19 -17.78 14.87
N THR A 624 3.78 -16.70 14.20
CA THR A 624 4.16 -15.34 14.57
C THR A 624 2.92 -14.58 15.04
N GLU A 625 2.92 -14.19 16.33
CA GLU A 625 1.86 -13.30 16.83
C GLU A 625 2.13 -11.86 16.42
N THR A 626 1.07 -11.17 16.06
CA THR A 626 1.08 -9.72 15.81
C THR A 626 0.49 -9.01 17.02
N VAL A 627 1.34 -8.65 17.97
CA VAL A 627 0.91 -7.89 19.14
C VAL A 627 0.57 -6.47 18.72
N GLN A 628 -0.65 -6.05 18.95
CA GLN A 628 -1.18 -4.73 18.61
C GLN A 628 -1.49 -3.97 19.90
N VAL A 629 -1.09 -2.71 19.96
CA VAL A 629 -1.39 -1.83 21.09
C VAL A 629 -2.24 -0.66 20.63
N TYR A 630 -3.40 -0.52 21.23
CA TYR A 630 -4.34 0.56 20.96
C TYR A 630 -4.45 1.48 22.17
N VAL A 631 -4.61 2.78 21.91
CA VAL A 631 -4.79 3.81 22.93
C VAL A 631 -6.10 4.55 22.69
N LYS A 632 -6.91 4.69 23.71
CA LYS A 632 -8.15 5.46 23.73
C LYS A 632 -8.09 6.51 24.83
N ALA A 633 -8.28 7.77 24.48
CA ALA A 633 -8.45 8.85 25.44
C ALA A 633 -9.93 8.98 25.84
N GLU A 634 -10.21 9.26 27.09
CA GLU A 634 -11.58 9.37 27.65
C GLU A 634 -12.47 10.34 26.85
N HIS A 635 -11.91 11.44 26.38
CA HIS A 635 -12.63 12.49 25.65
C HIS A 635 -12.38 12.48 24.15
N SER A 636 -11.89 11.36 23.60
CA SER A 636 -11.72 11.22 22.15
C SER A 636 -13.06 11.21 21.43
N LYS A 637 -13.16 11.92 20.29
CA LYS A 637 -14.31 11.82 19.38
C LYS A 637 -14.36 10.48 18.65
N MET A 638 -13.28 9.69 18.70
CA MET A 638 -13.23 8.36 18.08
C MET A 638 -13.86 7.33 19.02
N PRO A 639 -14.82 6.54 18.52
CA PRO A 639 -15.47 5.51 19.35
C PRO A 639 -14.51 4.39 19.76
N HIS A 640 -13.47 4.13 18.96
CA HIS A 640 -12.51 3.05 19.19
C HIS A 640 -11.11 3.57 19.54
N GLY A 641 -10.31 2.71 20.18
CA GLY A 641 -8.89 2.97 20.41
C GLY A 641 -8.12 3.04 19.07
N GLN A 642 -7.11 3.90 19.02
CA GLN A 642 -6.23 4.03 17.85
C GLN A 642 -5.02 3.12 17.98
N LEU A 643 -4.62 2.44 16.89
CA LEU A 643 -3.38 1.68 16.85
C LEU A 643 -2.17 2.60 17.06
N LYS A 644 -1.28 2.25 18.00
CA LYS A 644 -0.10 3.04 18.38
C LYS A 644 1.19 2.24 18.42
N LYS A 645 1.10 0.91 18.44
CA LYS A 645 2.29 0.05 18.37
C LYS A 645 1.96 -1.32 17.80
N ILE A 646 2.92 -1.89 17.08
CA ILE A 646 2.90 -3.24 16.52
C ILE A 646 4.19 -3.92 16.92
N VAL A 647 4.12 -5.20 17.32
CA VAL A 647 5.29 -6.05 17.57
C VAL A 647 5.06 -7.41 16.94
N LYS A 648 5.93 -7.82 16.02
CA LYS A 648 5.93 -9.18 15.46
C LYS A 648 6.70 -10.09 16.39
N LEU A 649 6.06 -11.15 16.85
CA LEU A 649 6.62 -12.06 17.86
C LEU A 649 6.56 -13.51 17.38
N PRO A 650 7.64 -14.03 16.77
CA PRO A 650 7.72 -15.44 16.42
C PRO A 650 7.84 -16.32 17.69
N LEU A 651 6.99 -17.35 17.77
CA LEU A 651 6.90 -18.28 18.90
C LEU A 651 6.79 -19.71 18.39
N CYS A 652 7.68 -20.58 18.84
CA CYS A 652 7.51 -22.02 18.64
C CYS A 652 6.30 -22.55 19.43
N ALA A 653 5.78 -23.71 19.06
CA ALA A 653 4.69 -24.36 19.78
C ALA A 653 5.06 -24.54 21.27
N GLY A 654 4.23 -24.03 22.16
CA GLY A 654 4.44 -24.06 23.62
C GLY A 654 5.41 -23.01 24.17
N GLU A 655 6.09 -22.22 23.32
CA GLU A 655 7.03 -21.18 23.74
C GLU A 655 6.29 -20.00 24.38
N GLU A 656 6.92 -19.42 25.41
CA GLU A 656 6.50 -18.19 26.07
C GLU A 656 7.66 -17.18 26.04
N LYS A 657 7.35 -15.93 25.66
CA LYS A 657 8.31 -14.82 25.67
C LYS A 657 7.80 -13.65 26.47
N GLU A 658 8.66 -13.08 27.30
CA GLU A 658 8.43 -11.77 27.92
C GLU A 658 8.89 -10.68 26.99
N ILE A 659 8.08 -9.65 26.82
CA ILE A 659 8.37 -8.46 26.01
C ILE A 659 8.03 -7.18 26.76
N ASN A 660 8.76 -6.12 26.42
CA ASN A 660 8.50 -4.77 26.91
C ASN A 660 8.19 -3.87 25.70
N ILE A 661 7.07 -3.18 25.80
CA ILE A 661 6.56 -2.30 24.73
C ILE A 661 6.58 -0.87 25.25
N ARG A 662 7.41 -0.01 24.63
CA ARG A 662 7.45 1.41 24.92
C ARG A 662 6.46 2.17 24.07
N LEU A 663 5.59 2.95 24.70
CA LEU A 663 4.75 3.98 24.11
C LEU A 663 5.34 5.34 24.49
N GLU A 664 5.76 6.09 23.48
CA GLU A 664 6.24 7.45 23.69
C GLU A 664 5.05 8.41 23.93
N SER A 665 5.32 9.61 24.44
CA SER A 665 4.29 10.61 24.73
C SER A 665 3.38 10.91 23.53
N GLU A 666 3.93 10.84 22.32
CA GLU A 666 3.23 11.05 21.05
C GLU A 666 2.06 10.07 20.85
N ALA A 667 2.14 8.87 21.41
CA ALA A 667 1.06 7.88 21.31
C ALA A 667 -0.24 8.33 21.97
N PHE A 668 -0.15 9.28 22.89
CA PHE A 668 -1.27 9.82 23.68
C PHE A 668 -1.78 11.17 23.17
N MET A 669 -1.09 11.75 22.20
CA MET A 669 -1.48 13.03 21.64
C MET A 669 -2.64 12.89 20.67
N LEU A 670 -3.52 13.90 20.67
CA LEU A 670 -4.60 14.11 19.70
C LEU A 670 -4.45 15.49 19.07
N TYR A 671 -5.27 15.75 18.06
CA TYR A 671 -5.37 17.10 17.47
C TYR A 671 -6.71 17.71 17.84
N ASP A 672 -6.69 19.00 18.18
CA ASP A 672 -7.90 19.79 18.41
C ASP A 672 -8.55 20.25 17.09
N GLU A 673 -9.65 20.99 17.18
CA GLU A 673 -10.38 21.51 16.02
C GLU A 673 -9.58 22.50 15.16
N ASN A 674 -8.52 23.09 15.73
CA ASN A 674 -7.60 23.99 15.02
C ASN A 674 -6.39 23.26 14.41
N GLY A 675 -6.31 21.93 14.59
CA GLY A 675 -5.18 21.12 14.16
C GLY A 675 -3.93 21.27 15.05
N GLU A 676 -4.09 21.76 16.27
CA GLU A 676 -3.01 21.85 17.24
C GLU A 676 -2.88 20.54 18.00
N LYS A 677 -1.63 20.08 18.15
CA LYS A 677 -1.34 18.82 18.85
C LYS A 677 -1.44 19.02 20.37
N ILE A 678 -2.34 18.31 21.00
CA ILE A 678 -2.64 18.43 22.42
C ILE A 678 -2.50 17.08 23.15
N LEU A 679 -2.09 17.15 24.41
CA LEU A 679 -2.25 16.03 25.33
C LEU A 679 -3.61 16.21 26.04
N PRO A 680 -4.64 15.37 25.72
CA PRO A 680 -5.94 15.52 26.33
C PRO A 680 -5.87 15.26 27.83
N SER A 681 -6.75 15.94 28.60
CA SER A 681 -6.95 15.67 30.01
C SER A 681 -7.85 14.45 30.20
N GLY A 682 -7.77 13.79 31.35
CA GLY A 682 -8.58 12.62 31.67
C GLY A 682 -7.79 11.31 31.63
N HIS A 683 -8.47 10.20 31.57
CA HIS A 683 -7.88 8.87 31.60
C HIS A 683 -7.60 8.37 30.19
N PHE A 684 -6.59 7.49 30.09
CA PHE A 684 -6.29 6.73 28.89
C PHE A 684 -6.52 5.26 29.17
N GLU A 685 -7.19 4.59 28.25
CA GLU A 685 -7.30 3.14 28.23
C GLU A 685 -6.35 2.60 27.13
N ILE A 686 -5.48 1.69 27.55
CA ILE A 686 -4.48 1.07 26.68
C ILE A 686 -4.84 -0.40 26.54
N PHE A 687 -5.04 -0.86 25.32
CA PHE A 687 -5.38 -2.24 25.00
C PHE A 687 -4.19 -2.95 24.37
N VAL A 688 -3.94 -4.20 24.77
CA VAL A 688 -2.86 -5.03 24.25
C VAL A 688 -3.39 -6.41 23.88
N GLY A 689 -3.23 -6.80 22.62
CA GLY A 689 -3.71 -8.09 22.15
C GLY A 689 -3.33 -8.37 20.69
N GLY A 690 -3.87 -9.42 20.11
CA GLY A 690 -3.65 -9.82 18.72
C GLY A 690 -4.70 -9.31 17.72
N MET A 691 -5.56 -8.37 18.16
CA MET A 691 -6.70 -7.87 17.39
C MET A 691 -7.16 -6.52 17.91
N GLN A 692 -8.04 -5.84 17.19
CA GLN A 692 -8.72 -4.62 17.63
C GLN A 692 -9.58 -4.90 18.89
N PRO A 693 -9.58 -3.97 19.87
CA PRO A 693 -10.39 -4.12 21.10
C PRO A 693 -11.86 -3.72 20.86
N ASP A 694 -12.62 -4.58 20.21
CA ASP A 694 -14.03 -4.37 19.90
C ASP A 694 -14.86 -5.66 20.08
N SER A 695 -16.18 -5.50 20.24
CA SER A 695 -17.09 -6.61 20.49
C SER A 695 -17.16 -7.65 19.37
N ARG A 696 -16.92 -7.23 18.11
CA ARG A 696 -16.95 -8.16 16.98
C ARG A 696 -15.69 -9.04 16.95
N SER A 697 -14.51 -8.46 17.20
CA SER A 697 -13.26 -9.22 17.35
C SER A 697 -13.38 -10.27 18.46
N GLU A 698 -13.96 -9.90 19.60
CA GLU A 698 -14.20 -10.83 20.72
C GLU A 698 -15.16 -11.97 20.33
N LYS A 699 -16.26 -11.66 19.63
CA LYS A 699 -17.20 -12.68 19.13
C LYS A 699 -16.57 -13.64 18.14
N LEU A 700 -15.73 -13.12 17.23
CA LEU A 700 -15.08 -13.94 16.19
C LEU A 700 -13.98 -14.84 16.73
N THR A 701 -13.25 -14.39 17.76
CA THR A 701 -12.10 -15.14 18.32
C THR A 701 -12.45 -15.91 19.60
N GLY A 702 -13.51 -15.52 20.30
CA GLY A 702 -13.82 -16.01 21.65
C GLY A 702 -12.82 -15.53 22.70
N LYS A 703 -12.00 -14.52 22.41
CA LYS A 703 -10.95 -13.97 23.29
C LYS A 703 -11.22 -12.49 23.58
N THR A 704 -10.75 -12.05 24.73
CA THR A 704 -10.74 -10.62 25.13
C THR A 704 -9.34 -10.04 24.95
N VAL A 705 -9.26 -8.74 24.76
CA VAL A 705 -8.01 -7.98 24.72
C VAL A 705 -7.71 -7.50 26.15
N GLU A 706 -6.46 -7.60 26.57
CA GLU A 706 -6.02 -7.08 27.88
C GLU A 706 -6.03 -5.55 27.89
N SER A 707 -6.44 -4.94 29.01
CA SER A 707 -6.47 -3.48 29.14
C SER A 707 -5.76 -2.96 30.39
N LEU A 708 -5.22 -1.76 30.29
CA LEU A 708 -4.61 -0.99 31.36
C LEU A 708 -5.20 0.43 31.38
N MET A 709 -5.47 0.94 32.58
CA MET A 709 -5.93 2.33 32.79
C MET A 709 -4.78 3.21 33.27
N LEU A 710 -4.68 4.42 32.68
CA LEU A 710 -3.65 5.40 33.02
C LEU A 710 -4.27 6.76 33.34
#